data_90feb5eca10b1917a9b68df1862ceba4
#
_entry.id   90feb5eca10b1917a9b68df1862ceba4
#
_cell.length_a   1.000
_cell.length_b   1.000
_cell.length_c   1.000
_cell.angle_alpha   90.00
_cell.angle_beta   90.00
_cell.angle_gamma   90.00
#
_symmetry.space_group_name_H-M   'P 1'
#
loop_
_entity.id
_entity.type
_entity.pdbx_description
1 polymer ?
#
loop_
_entity_poly.entity_id
_entity_poly.type
_entity_poly.pdbx_seq_one_letter_code
_entity_poly.pdbx_strand_id
1 'polypeptide(L)'
;MSDAPPVAANRPLRRGLATRVFATLILLGAVAVLVTGVLGYVRARDTLETTIYNQLTAAREAKSRQVETYFRSIRNDLRLLAASKMVVDATRDFHTAFDQLEQKEAPDEKRKVDDWYTRHVMPDVRRLLGKEVALADYLPNGSAATYLQYHYIVGNPQPPARRRLLDDAGDGSAYSALHATYQPLMRTAAATVGFFDLMLADTKSGRLIYTMAKEVDFGTSLRAESYRQTNLAAAVARCSGAADASTICLEDFASYLPSDGQAIAFMAAPVIDRGVVIGVLIAQLSIEEIDRVVTGNRRWRHEGFGDTGEAYIVGPNSLVRSGPRLFYENRDTYLAELKANGDPPEEIDAIRRYGSPVMHQKIDTPATRAALAGTEGTGQVIGNYGKPTLASWGPLAISGVHWALVAKIETTEAFAPIYRLQRDLLIVGGLALLIVIAIGAWLTRSLLGPLLELTAGVRRFAAGDRNAHVPVRTHDEIGQLCIAFNGMIDELSAKNAIIETKNRENEDLLLNVLPAPIANRLRGGEQSIADGFAEVTVAFADLVGFTELSSEMPPQQVVALLNGLFTRFDIAAQDIGIEKIKTVGDAYMAVCGLPEPVENHAERMVRMAIRMVHITREHALEHRVSMQLRIGINSGPVVAGVIGKSKYIYDLWGDTVNLASRMESGGLPGVIQVTRPVYERLKDVFTFEPRGLIEVKGKGSVEAWLLRL
;
A
#
# COMPACT_ATOMS: atom_id res chain seq x y z
N MET A 1 -18.78 -34.97 -94.00
CA MET A 1 -17.63 -34.23 -93.52
C MET A 1 -18.23 -32.95 -93.01
N SER A 2 -18.40 -32.88 -91.72
CA SER A 2 -18.87 -31.70 -91.04
C SER A 2 -18.09 -31.59 -89.74
N ASP A 3 -17.24 -30.59 -89.64
CA ASP A 3 -16.41 -30.24 -88.50
C ASP A 3 -17.30 -29.66 -87.38
N ALA A 4 -17.29 -30.31 -86.26
CA ALA A 4 -17.82 -29.76 -85.03
C ALA A 4 -16.66 -28.99 -84.29
N PRO A 5 -16.92 -27.81 -83.73
CA PRO A 5 -15.90 -27.04 -83.05
C PRO A 5 -15.60 -27.66 -81.63
N PRO A 6 -14.37 -27.50 -81.09
CA PRO A 6 -13.93 -28.16 -79.88
C PRO A 6 -14.61 -27.54 -78.69
N VAL A 7 -15.03 -28.46 -77.79
CA VAL A 7 -15.54 -28.16 -76.46
C VAL A 7 -14.45 -27.42 -75.65
N ALA A 8 -14.76 -26.20 -75.23
CA ALA A 8 -13.87 -25.36 -74.40
C ALA A 8 -13.56 -26.03 -73.05
N ALA A 9 -12.29 -26.26 -72.82
CA ALA A 9 -11.75 -26.82 -71.60
C ALA A 9 -12.18 -26.01 -70.33
N ASN A 10 -12.65 -26.71 -69.39
CA ASN A 10 -12.97 -26.20 -68.05
C ASN A 10 -11.74 -25.48 -67.41
N ARG A 11 -11.75 -24.16 -67.43
CA ARG A 11 -10.78 -23.37 -66.64
C ARG A 11 -11.18 -23.46 -65.18
N PRO A 12 -10.23 -23.75 -64.25
CA PRO A 12 -10.53 -23.82 -62.82
C PRO A 12 -11.09 -22.47 -62.36
N LEU A 13 -12.21 -22.54 -61.64
CA LEU A 13 -12.91 -21.37 -61.09
C LEU A 13 -11.95 -20.50 -60.30
N ARG A 14 -11.54 -19.35 -60.86
CA ARG A 14 -10.95 -18.25 -60.04
C ARG A 14 -11.94 -17.94 -58.91
N ARG A 15 -11.38 -17.84 -57.69
CA ARG A 15 -12.16 -17.51 -56.45
C ARG A 15 -13.17 -16.42 -56.80
N GLY A 16 -14.46 -16.71 -56.58
CA GLY A 16 -15.55 -15.83 -56.98
C GLY A 16 -15.47 -14.47 -56.27
N LEU A 17 -16.11 -13.45 -56.83
CA LEU A 17 -16.16 -12.10 -56.27
C LEU A 17 -16.56 -12.13 -54.77
N ALA A 18 -17.52 -12.98 -54.43
CA ALA A 18 -17.97 -13.22 -53.06
C ALA A 18 -16.83 -13.56 -52.07
N THR A 19 -15.98 -14.52 -52.46
CA THR A 19 -14.85 -14.95 -51.62
C THR A 19 -13.81 -13.86 -51.47
N ARG A 20 -13.61 -13.03 -52.51
CA ARG A 20 -12.65 -11.89 -52.43
C ARG A 20 -13.18 -10.80 -51.53
N VAL A 21 -14.44 -10.38 -51.67
CA VAL A 21 -15.07 -9.35 -50.84
C VAL A 21 -15.10 -9.80 -49.35
N PHE A 22 -15.53 -11.03 -49.12
CA PHE A 22 -15.54 -11.62 -47.77
C PHE A 22 -14.16 -11.67 -47.12
N ALA A 23 -13.15 -12.16 -47.87
CA ALA A 23 -11.77 -12.21 -47.40
C ALA A 23 -11.21 -10.83 -47.11
N THR A 24 -11.51 -9.82 -47.97
CA THR A 24 -11.05 -8.45 -47.78
C THR A 24 -11.67 -7.79 -46.57
N LEU A 25 -12.98 -8.00 -46.31
CA LEU A 25 -13.67 -7.48 -45.13
C LEU A 25 -13.12 -8.09 -43.85
N ILE A 26 -12.91 -9.42 -43.85
CA ILE A 26 -12.30 -10.09 -42.67
C ILE A 26 -10.88 -9.59 -42.42
N LEU A 27 -10.08 -9.49 -43.51
CA LEU A 27 -8.70 -9.01 -43.39
C LEU A 27 -8.67 -7.59 -42.82
N LEU A 28 -9.50 -6.68 -43.36
CA LEU A 28 -9.57 -5.30 -42.92
C LEU A 28 -10.02 -5.22 -41.43
N GLY A 29 -11.06 -5.96 -41.08
CA GLY A 29 -11.54 -6.03 -39.67
C GLY A 29 -10.51 -6.63 -38.73
N ALA A 30 -9.86 -7.72 -39.16
CA ALA A 30 -8.81 -8.37 -38.34
C ALA A 30 -7.59 -7.44 -38.15
N VAL A 31 -7.16 -6.74 -39.21
CA VAL A 31 -6.06 -5.76 -39.13
C VAL A 31 -6.44 -4.60 -38.23
N ALA A 32 -7.64 -4.05 -38.36
CA ALA A 32 -8.11 -2.96 -37.50
C ALA A 32 -8.12 -3.36 -36.04
N VAL A 33 -8.68 -4.54 -35.70
CA VAL A 33 -8.72 -5.07 -34.34
C VAL A 33 -7.31 -5.33 -33.82
N LEU A 34 -6.43 -5.93 -34.62
CA LEU A 34 -5.05 -6.22 -34.25
C LEU A 34 -4.26 -4.93 -33.99
N VAL A 35 -4.33 -3.95 -34.90
CA VAL A 35 -3.60 -2.68 -34.76
C VAL A 35 -4.08 -1.92 -33.54
N THR A 36 -5.39 -1.81 -33.33
CA THR A 36 -5.95 -1.12 -32.18
C THR A 36 -5.60 -1.84 -30.87
N GLY A 37 -5.69 -3.17 -30.85
CA GLY A 37 -5.34 -3.99 -29.70
C GLY A 37 -3.87 -3.90 -29.35
N VAL A 38 -2.97 -3.99 -30.33
CA VAL A 38 -1.52 -3.88 -30.11
C VAL A 38 -1.14 -2.48 -29.65
N LEU A 39 -1.65 -1.43 -30.30
CA LEU A 39 -1.38 -0.05 -29.88
C LEU A 39 -1.91 0.24 -28.47
N GLY A 40 -3.12 -0.23 -28.18
CA GLY A 40 -3.71 -0.11 -26.84
C GLY A 40 -2.89 -0.84 -25.78
N TYR A 41 -2.47 -2.06 -26.07
CA TYR A 41 -1.62 -2.86 -25.19
C TYR A 41 -0.26 -2.20 -24.93
N VAL A 42 0.44 -1.77 -25.98
CA VAL A 42 1.77 -1.13 -25.86
C VAL A 42 1.65 0.15 -25.03
N ARG A 43 0.71 1.04 -25.37
CA ARG A 43 0.52 2.28 -24.61
C ARG A 43 0.12 2.04 -23.15
N ALA A 44 -0.78 1.09 -22.91
CA ALA A 44 -1.18 0.75 -21.54
C ALA A 44 -0.02 0.20 -20.72
N ARG A 45 0.82 -0.65 -21.35
CA ARG A 45 2.03 -1.18 -20.72
C ARG A 45 3.01 -0.07 -20.36
N ASP A 46 3.36 0.79 -21.32
CA ASP A 46 4.32 1.88 -21.11
C ASP A 46 3.83 2.86 -20.04
N THR A 47 2.54 3.19 -20.08
CA THR A 47 1.91 4.08 -19.10
C THR A 47 1.92 3.44 -17.70
N LEU A 48 1.57 2.15 -17.60
CA LEU A 48 1.58 1.45 -16.33
C LEU A 48 3.00 1.33 -15.77
N GLU A 49 3.97 0.97 -16.61
CA GLU A 49 5.38 0.85 -16.23
C GLU A 49 5.90 2.19 -15.68
N THR A 50 5.66 3.28 -16.41
CA THR A 50 6.02 4.63 -15.97
C THR A 50 5.33 5.00 -14.64
N THR A 51 4.04 4.66 -14.51
CA THR A 51 3.28 4.93 -13.28
C THR A 51 3.86 4.17 -12.10
N ILE A 52 4.20 2.90 -12.28
CA ILE A 52 4.79 2.07 -11.23
C ILE A 52 6.17 2.61 -10.82
N TYR A 53 7.03 2.98 -11.78
CA TYR A 53 8.32 3.59 -11.44
C TYR A 53 8.16 4.91 -10.69
N ASN A 54 7.20 5.74 -11.06
CA ASN A 54 6.90 6.97 -10.34
C ASN A 54 6.40 6.69 -8.91
N GLN A 55 5.54 5.68 -8.74
CA GLN A 55 5.06 5.26 -7.42
C GLN A 55 6.20 4.71 -6.55
N LEU A 56 7.03 3.82 -7.11
CA LEU A 56 8.19 3.27 -6.40
C LEU A 56 9.19 4.37 -6.02
N THR A 57 9.42 5.33 -6.92
CA THR A 57 10.31 6.47 -6.66
C THR A 57 9.74 7.35 -5.55
N ALA A 58 8.47 7.70 -5.62
CA ALA A 58 7.81 8.48 -4.58
C ALA A 58 7.84 7.76 -3.22
N ALA A 59 7.57 6.45 -3.21
CA ALA A 59 7.64 5.63 -2.00
C ALA A 59 9.09 5.57 -1.46
N ARG A 60 10.09 5.32 -2.34
CA ARG A 60 11.50 5.34 -1.97
C ARG A 60 11.91 6.68 -1.35
N GLU A 61 11.60 7.78 -2.02
CA GLU A 61 11.95 9.12 -1.53
C GLU A 61 11.25 9.47 -0.22
N ALA A 62 9.98 9.08 -0.07
CA ALA A 62 9.26 9.27 1.19
C ALA A 62 9.95 8.51 2.33
N LYS A 63 10.35 7.25 2.09
CA LYS A 63 11.09 6.45 3.06
C LYS A 63 12.48 7.00 3.32
N SER A 64 13.21 7.45 2.29
CA SER A 64 14.50 8.11 2.45
C SER A 64 14.39 9.32 3.36
N ARG A 65 13.44 10.23 3.07
CA ARG A 65 13.19 11.41 3.92
C ARG A 65 12.82 11.06 5.35
N GLN A 66 12.02 10.00 5.56
CA GLN A 66 11.64 9.56 6.90
C GLN A 66 12.86 9.06 7.69
N VAL A 67 13.68 8.20 7.08
CA VAL A 67 14.90 7.66 7.71
C VAL A 67 15.92 8.77 7.97
N GLU A 68 16.19 9.63 7.00
CA GLU A 68 17.12 10.76 7.14
C GLU A 68 16.66 11.75 8.23
N THR A 69 15.35 12.02 8.30
CA THR A 69 14.77 12.89 9.32
C THR A 69 14.90 12.26 10.71
N TYR A 70 14.65 10.94 10.83
CA TYR A 70 14.88 10.22 12.06
C TYR A 70 16.32 10.35 12.53
N PHE A 71 17.32 10.07 11.67
CA PHE A 71 18.74 10.20 12.02
C PHE A 71 19.14 11.65 12.34
N ARG A 72 18.56 12.61 11.64
CA ARG A 72 18.81 14.04 11.92
C ARG A 72 18.25 14.43 13.29
N SER A 73 17.06 13.97 13.64
CA SER A 73 16.43 14.23 14.95
C SER A 73 17.28 13.65 16.07
N ILE A 74 17.51 12.33 16.05
CA ILE A 74 18.25 11.66 17.12
C ILE A 74 19.69 12.18 17.28
N ARG A 75 20.32 12.61 16.18
CA ARG A 75 21.62 13.26 16.20
C ARG A 75 21.58 14.59 16.96
N ASN A 76 20.58 15.42 16.71
CA ASN A 76 20.38 16.68 17.40
C ASN A 76 20.06 16.46 18.88
N ASP A 77 19.19 15.49 19.18
CA ASP A 77 18.79 15.17 20.53
C ASP A 77 19.99 14.65 21.36
N LEU A 78 20.82 13.77 20.78
CA LEU A 78 22.01 13.26 21.45
C LEU A 78 23.03 14.40 21.68
N ARG A 79 23.21 15.30 20.71
CA ARG A 79 24.09 16.47 20.87
C ARG A 79 23.63 17.39 21.99
N LEU A 80 22.33 17.70 22.03
CA LEU A 80 21.76 18.53 23.09
C LEU A 80 21.89 17.86 24.45
N LEU A 81 21.65 16.54 24.51
CA LEU A 81 21.79 15.77 25.72
C LEU A 81 23.25 15.75 26.23
N ALA A 82 24.21 15.51 25.34
CA ALA A 82 25.64 15.51 25.67
C ALA A 82 26.14 16.89 26.19
N ALA A 83 25.57 17.98 25.66
CA ALA A 83 25.89 19.35 26.11
C ALA A 83 25.11 19.75 27.36
N SER A 84 24.15 18.95 27.82
CA SER A 84 23.35 19.29 29.01
C SER A 84 24.20 19.24 30.29
N LYS A 85 23.90 20.16 31.22
CA LYS A 85 24.56 20.18 32.53
C LYS A 85 24.40 18.82 33.26
N MET A 86 23.26 18.17 33.11
CA MET A 86 23.00 16.85 33.71
C MET A 86 24.03 15.81 33.23
N VAL A 87 24.30 15.71 31.93
CA VAL A 87 25.24 14.72 31.39
C VAL A 87 26.67 15.08 31.71
N VAL A 88 27.03 16.37 31.67
CA VAL A 88 28.36 16.83 32.05
C VAL A 88 28.68 16.54 33.52
N ASP A 89 27.72 16.83 34.42
CA ASP A 89 27.89 16.54 35.83
C ASP A 89 27.91 15.03 36.10
N ALA A 90 26.96 14.27 35.48
CA ALA A 90 26.94 12.81 35.60
C ALA A 90 28.26 12.17 35.14
N THR A 91 28.83 12.64 34.01
CA THR A 91 30.09 12.12 33.50
C THR A 91 31.24 12.32 34.49
N ARG A 92 31.33 13.51 35.08
CA ARG A 92 32.36 13.83 36.05
C ARG A 92 32.20 13.03 37.38
N ASP A 93 30.95 12.94 37.84
CA ASP A 93 30.62 12.27 39.09
C ASP A 93 30.82 10.76 39.00
N PHE A 94 30.33 10.14 37.90
CA PHE A 94 30.56 8.72 37.64
C PHE A 94 32.02 8.37 37.42
N HIS A 95 32.79 9.22 36.75
CA HIS A 95 34.22 9.02 36.59
C HIS A 95 34.89 8.88 37.96
N THR A 96 34.63 9.85 38.86
CA THR A 96 35.18 9.84 40.22
C THR A 96 34.75 8.64 41.03
N ALA A 97 33.46 8.28 40.98
CA ALA A 97 32.94 7.13 41.73
C ALA A 97 33.44 5.80 41.15
N PHE A 98 33.61 5.70 39.84
CA PHE A 98 34.18 4.53 39.18
C PHE A 98 35.64 4.27 39.61
N ASP A 99 36.45 5.33 39.66
CA ASP A 99 37.85 5.23 40.12
C ASP A 99 37.96 4.77 41.56
N GLN A 100 36.99 5.13 42.41
CA GLN A 100 36.91 4.62 43.80
C GLN A 100 36.60 3.12 43.84
N LEU A 101 35.73 2.64 42.96
CA LEU A 101 35.40 1.21 42.84
C LEU A 101 36.58 0.39 42.27
N GLU A 102 37.41 0.96 41.42
CA GLU A 102 38.59 0.27 40.87
C GLU A 102 39.65 -0.05 41.94
N GLN A 103 39.64 0.67 43.05
CA GLN A 103 40.51 0.43 44.18
C GLN A 103 39.97 -0.61 45.17
N LYS A 104 38.76 -1.14 44.93
CA LYS A 104 38.06 -2.04 45.85
C LYS A 104 38.23 -3.50 45.41
N GLU A 105 38.83 -4.32 46.21
CA GLU A 105 38.92 -5.77 45.95
C GLU A 105 37.67 -6.48 46.51
N ALA A 106 37.03 -7.31 45.70
CA ALA A 106 35.82 -8.07 46.07
C ALA A 106 35.87 -9.49 45.46
N PRO A 107 36.70 -10.41 46.03
CA PRO A 107 36.93 -11.74 45.47
C PRO A 107 35.67 -12.63 45.44
N ASP A 108 34.78 -12.47 46.42
CA ASP A 108 33.53 -13.22 46.47
C ASP A 108 32.53 -12.75 45.38
N GLU A 109 32.49 -11.47 45.07
CA GLU A 109 31.68 -10.92 43.99
C GLU A 109 32.21 -11.41 42.64
N LYS A 110 33.56 -11.41 42.48
CA LYS A 110 34.20 -11.90 41.28
C LYS A 110 33.81 -13.37 41.00
N ARG A 111 33.90 -14.24 41.99
CA ARG A 111 33.52 -15.65 41.82
C ARG A 111 32.04 -15.79 41.40
N LYS A 112 31.14 -15.01 41.99
CA LYS A 112 29.71 -15.04 41.64
C LYS A 112 29.46 -14.52 40.20
N VAL A 113 30.20 -13.51 39.77
CA VAL A 113 30.15 -13.01 38.38
C VAL A 113 30.69 -14.08 37.40
N ASP A 114 31.84 -14.69 37.71
CA ASP A 114 32.44 -15.73 36.87
C ASP A 114 31.48 -16.94 36.73
N ASP A 115 30.85 -17.37 37.80
CA ASP A 115 29.84 -18.43 37.84
C ASP A 115 28.57 -18.04 37.03
N TRP A 116 28.15 -16.79 37.12
CA TRP A 116 27.00 -16.28 36.39
C TRP A 116 27.29 -16.22 34.86
N TYR A 117 28.47 -15.73 34.47
CA TYR A 117 28.91 -15.72 33.10
C TYR A 117 28.94 -17.12 32.50
N THR A 118 29.49 -18.07 33.22
CA THR A 118 29.56 -19.48 32.78
C THR A 118 28.17 -20.04 32.46
N ARG A 119 27.17 -19.69 33.28
CA ARG A 119 25.82 -20.24 33.14
C ARG A 119 24.90 -19.48 32.21
N HIS A 120 25.06 -18.16 32.09
CA HIS A 120 24.09 -17.32 31.40
C HIS A 120 24.64 -16.61 30.15
N VAL A 121 25.94 -16.32 30.09
CA VAL A 121 26.54 -15.59 28.97
C VAL A 121 27.21 -16.53 27.98
N MET A 122 28.07 -17.41 28.49
CA MET A 122 28.91 -18.27 27.64
C MET A 122 28.13 -19.22 26.73
N PRO A 123 26.98 -19.81 27.15
CA PRO A 123 26.17 -20.62 26.24
C PRO A 123 25.70 -19.84 25.02
N ASP A 124 25.24 -18.61 25.21
CA ASP A 124 24.79 -17.75 24.11
C ASP A 124 25.93 -17.25 23.26
N VAL A 125 27.05 -16.84 23.85
CA VAL A 125 28.25 -16.45 23.08
C VAL A 125 28.74 -17.60 22.18
N ARG A 126 28.84 -18.83 22.71
CA ARG A 126 29.24 -20.01 21.94
C ARG A 126 28.23 -20.32 20.82
N ARG A 127 26.96 -20.27 21.15
CA ARG A 127 25.87 -20.46 20.17
C ARG A 127 25.95 -19.42 19.04
N LEU A 128 26.11 -18.14 19.37
CA LEU A 128 26.17 -17.05 18.41
C LEU A 128 27.44 -17.12 17.54
N LEU A 129 28.59 -17.32 18.16
CA LEU A 129 29.86 -17.39 17.42
C LEU A 129 30.06 -18.73 16.67
N GLY A 130 29.32 -19.78 17.06
CA GLY A 130 29.44 -21.09 16.44
C GLY A 130 30.78 -21.76 16.70
N LYS A 131 31.53 -21.34 17.76
CA LYS A 131 32.84 -21.89 18.13
C LYS A 131 33.03 -21.84 19.64
N GLU A 132 33.96 -22.70 20.14
CA GLU A 132 34.39 -22.62 21.52
C GLU A 132 35.27 -21.38 21.74
N VAL A 133 35.00 -20.71 22.85
CA VAL A 133 35.71 -19.49 23.28
C VAL A 133 36.03 -19.58 24.77
N ALA A 134 37.16 -18.97 25.16
CA ALA A 134 37.56 -18.96 26.55
C ALA A 134 36.70 -18.01 27.38
N LEU A 135 36.29 -18.44 28.57
CA LEU A 135 35.55 -17.62 29.51
C LEU A 135 36.29 -16.31 29.83
N ALA A 136 37.63 -16.42 30.01
CA ALA A 136 38.47 -15.29 30.40
C ALA A 136 38.41 -14.09 29.46
N ASP A 137 38.12 -14.35 28.15
CA ASP A 137 38.05 -13.29 27.12
C ASP A 137 36.81 -12.40 27.27
N TYR A 138 35.80 -12.89 28.01
CA TYR A 138 34.49 -12.22 28.15
C TYR A 138 34.20 -11.72 29.56
N LEU A 139 35.00 -12.14 30.55
CA LEU A 139 34.83 -11.69 31.94
C LEU A 139 35.14 -10.21 32.09
N PRO A 140 34.44 -9.50 32.98
CA PRO A 140 34.75 -8.11 33.27
C PRO A 140 36.20 -7.95 33.76
N ASN A 141 36.88 -6.97 33.17
CA ASN A 141 38.29 -6.68 33.49
C ASN A 141 38.39 -5.46 34.40
N GLY A 142 38.84 -5.67 35.65
CA GLY A 142 38.99 -4.67 36.69
C GLY A 142 37.98 -4.80 37.82
N SER A 143 38.34 -4.27 38.98
CA SER A 143 37.54 -4.37 40.20
C SER A 143 36.22 -3.62 40.05
N ALA A 144 36.20 -2.42 39.48
CA ALA A 144 35.01 -1.63 39.27
C ALA A 144 34.02 -2.34 38.33
N ALA A 145 34.49 -2.94 37.19
CA ALA A 145 33.63 -3.66 36.29
C ALA A 145 32.98 -4.88 36.97
N THR A 146 33.78 -5.65 37.71
CA THR A 146 33.30 -6.80 38.47
C THR A 146 32.25 -6.39 39.52
N TYR A 147 32.53 -5.30 40.25
CA TYR A 147 31.61 -4.76 41.24
C TYR A 147 30.28 -4.32 40.65
N LEU A 148 30.35 -3.53 39.58
CA LEU A 148 29.16 -3.01 38.88
C LEU A 148 28.32 -4.15 38.30
N GLN A 149 28.95 -5.10 37.63
CA GLN A 149 28.23 -6.23 37.07
C GLN A 149 27.63 -7.13 38.15
N TYR A 150 28.32 -7.31 39.26
CA TYR A 150 27.75 -8.03 40.39
C TYR A 150 26.46 -7.33 40.90
N HIS A 151 26.52 -6.05 41.25
CA HIS A 151 25.43 -5.35 41.89
C HIS A 151 24.27 -5.01 40.92
N TYR A 152 24.57 -4.67 39.66
CA TYR A 152 23.58 -4.18 38.70
C TYR A 152 23.11 -5.23 37.70
N ILE A 153 23.82 -6.36 37.54
CA ILE A 153 23.45 -7.43 36.63
C ILE A 153 23.12 -8.71 37.39
N VAL A 154 24.10 -9.28 38.12
CA VAL A 154 23.94 -10.56 38.80
C VAL A 154 22.95 -10.44 39.98
N GLY A 155 23.10 -9.40 40.81
CA GLY A 155 22.23 -9.08 41.93
C GLY A 155 20.98 -8.28 41.59
N ASN A 156 20.78 -7.94 40.35
CA ASN A 156 19.62 -7.16 39.93
C ASN A 156 18.33 -7.98 40.08
N PRO A 157 17.34 -7.52 40.88
CA PRO A 157 16.10 -8.25 41.09
C PRO A 157 15.18 -8.25 39.87
N GLN A 158 15.48 -7.40 38.87
CA GLN A 158 14.69 -7.30 37.65
C GLN A 158 15.15 -8.31 36.58
N PRO A 159 14.24 -8.83 35.77
CA PRO A 159 14.62 -9.69 34.63
C PRO A 159 15.46 -8.89 33.62
N PRO A 160 16.26 -9.56 32.73
CA PRO A 160 17.17 -8.90 31.81
C PRO A 160 16.56 -7.72 31.04
N ALA A 161 15.36 -7.86 30.47
CA ALA A 161 14.66 -6.82 29.74
C ALA A 161 14.24 -5.58 30.59
N ARG A 162 14.29 -5.69 31.92
CA ARG A 162 13.88 -4.63 32.84
C ARG A 162 14.98 -4.19 33.80
N ARG A 163 16.23 -4.63 33.61
CA ARG A 163 17.38 -4.23 34.47
C ARG A 163 17.53 -2.72 34.56
N ARG A 164 17.17 -1.99 33.51
CA ARG A 164 17.14 -0.50 33.46
C ARG A 164 16.25 0.15 34.53
N LEU A 165 15.35 -0.60 35.17
CA LEU A 165 14.47 -0.09 36.23
C LEU A 165 15.13 -0.08 37.62
N LEU A 166 16.32 -0.67 37.77
CA LEU A 166 17.09 -0.59 39.04
C LEU A 166 17.77 0.76 39.13
N ASP A 167 17.30 1.63 39.99
CA ASP A 167 17.85 2.95 40.20
C ASP A 167 18.99 2.95 41.25
N ASP A 168 18.86 2.15 42.29
CA ASP A 168 19.82 1.97 43.38
C ASP A 168 20.07 0.47 43.65
N ALA A 169 21.32 0.07 43.67
CA ALA A 169 21.71 -1.29 44.00
C ALA A 169 21.63 -1.60 45.51
N GLY A 170 21.47 -0.59 46.35
CA GLY A 170 21.36 -0.73 47.81
C GLY A 170 22.66 -1.15 48.52
N ASP A 171 23.80 -0.96 47.86
CA ASP A 171 25.14 -1.36 48.35
C ASP A 171 25.84 -0.28 49.15
N GLY A 172 25.23 0.90 49.30
CA GLY A 172 25.76 2.06 50.04
C GLY A 172 26.98 2.72 49.40
N SER A 173 27.35 2.38 48.17
CA SER A 173 28.45 3.01 47.47
C SER A 173 28.11 4.41 46.99
N ALA A 174 29.14 5.25 46.83
CA ALA A 174 28.98 6.57 46.20
C ALA A 174 28.45 6.42 44.78
N TYR A 175 28.83 5.35 44.08
CA TYR A 175 28.36 5.05 42.74
C TYR A 175 26.83 4.82 42.71
N SER A 176 26.29 4.02 43.64
CA SER A 176 24.86 3.75 43.70
C SER A 176 24.04 4.99 44.06
N ALA A 177 24.55 5.85 44.91
CA ALA A 177 23.90 7.13 45.25
C ALA A 177 23.80 8.05 44.01
N LEU A 178 24.87 8.12 43.18
CA LEU A 178 24.85 8.85 41.93
C LEU A 178 23.91 8.18 40.90
N HIS A 179 23.96 6.84 40.84
CA HIS A 179 23.12 6.07 39.96
C HIS A 179 21.64 6.30 40.28
N ALA A 180 21.24 6.30 41.53
CA ALA A 180 19.87 6.62 41.95
C ALA A 180 19.43 8.04 41.49
N THR A 181 20.37 8.98 41.42
CA THR A 181 20.09 10.34 40.98
C THR A 181 19.95 10.45 39.46
N TYR A 182 20.87 9.85 38.71
CA TYR A 182 20.95 10.05 37.25
C TYR A 182 20.16 9.02 36.45
N GLN A 183 19.99 7.78 36.93
CA GLN A 183 19.32 6.72 36.18
C GLN A 183 17.88 7.06 35.79
N PRO A 184 17.01 7.62 36.63
CA PRO A 184 15.65 7.99 36.27
C PRO A 184 15.64 9.06 35.15
N LEU A 185 16.59 10.00 35.20
CA LEU A 185 16.73 11.09 34.24
C LEU A 185 17.20 10.55 32.88
N MET A 186 18.23 9.71 32.87
CA MET A 186 18.77 9.07 31.66
C MET A 186 17.74 8.14 31.03
N ARG A 187 17.01 7.38 31.85
CA ARG A 187 15.91 6.52 31.40
C ARG A 187 14.79 7.33 30.73
N THR A 188 14.42 8.47 31.31
CA THR A 188 13.42 9.36 30.75
C THR A 188 13.91 9.96 29.42
N ALA A 189 15.16 10.42 29.36
CA ALA A 189 15.76 10.94 28.15
C ALA A 189 15.80 9.89 27.03
N ALA A 190 16.27 8.68 27.35
CA ALA A 190 16.30 7.56 26.40
C ALA A 190 14.91 7.21 25.87
N ALA A 191 13.91 7.12 26.75
CA ALA A 191 12.53 6.80 26.38
C ALA A 191 11.89 7.90 25.51
N THR A 192 12.21 9.17 25.76
CA THR A 192 11.67 10.30 25.01
C THR A 192 12.19 10.33 23.56
N VAL A 193 13.46 9.99 23.37
CA VAL A 193 14.10 10.02 22.03
C VAL A 193 13.96 8.68 21.31
N GLY A 194 13.75 7.58 22.04
CA GLY A 194 13.67 6.22 21.48
C GLY A 194 15.03 5.51 21.46
N PHE A 195 15.98 5.88 22.31
CA PHE A 195 17.23 5.15 22.47
C PHE A 195 17.02 3.86 23.25
N PHE A 196 17.67 2.79 22.81
CA PHE A 196 17.63 1.52 23.54
C PHE A 196 18.45 1.61 24.85
N ASP A 197 19.67 2.16 24.73
CA ASP A 197 20.56 2.45 25.87
C ASP A 197 21.21 3.82 25.72
N LEU A 198 21.57 4.40 26.85
CA LEU A 198 22.46 5.57 26.99
C LEU A 198 23.63 5.16 27.89
N MET A 199 24.84 5.35 27.36
CA MET A 199 26.07 4.98 28.05
C MET A 199 27.00 6.17 28.18
N LEU A 200 27.87 6.16 29.20
CA LEU A 200 28.95 7.10 29.35
C LEU A 200 30.29 6.34 29.33
N ALA A 201 31.16 6.73 28.42
CA ALA A 201 32.52 6.20 28.35
C ALA A 201 33.53 7.26 28.81
N ASP A 202 34.48 6.82 29.60
CA ASP A 202 35.64 7.62 29.96
C ASP A 202 36.66 7.64 28.82
N THR A 203 37.13 8.81 28.43
CA THR A 203 38.07 9.00 27.32
C THR A 203 39.50 8.54 27.63
N LYS A 204 39.92 8.55 28.90
CA LYS A 204 41.25 8.15 29.33
C LYS A 204 41.45 6.65 29.39
N SER A 205 40.56 5.98 30.10
CA SER A 205 40.60 4.51 30.30
C SER A 205 39.91 3.74 29.17
N GLY A 206 38.99 4.38 28.45
CA GLY A 206 38.12 3.72 27.48
C GLY A 206 37.09 2.77 28.15
N ARG A 207 36.75 2.99 29.41
CA ARG A 207 35.78 2.17 30.15
C ARG A 207 34.39 2.75 30.05
N LEU A 208 33.39 1.87 30.04
CA LEU A 208 31.98 2.26 30.17
C LEU A 208 31.67 2.51 31.65
N ILE A 209 31.73 3.76 32.06
CA ILE A 209 31.52 4.17 33.45
C ILE A 209 30.05 4.21 33.87
N TYR A 210 29.13 4.18 32.89
CA TYR A 210 27.67 4.12 33.09
C TYR A 210 26.98 3.48 31.89
N THR A 211 25.94 2.68 32.12
CA THR A 211 24.95 2.23 31.13
C THR A 211 23.57 2.22 31.76
N MET A 212 22.60 2.71 31.01
CA MET A 212 21.21 2.72 31.47
C MET A 212 20.60 1.33 31.42
N ALA A 213 20.89 0.53 30.37
CA ALA A 213 20.31 -0.79 30.14
C ALA A 213 20.92 -1.90 31.01
N LYS A 214 22.20 -1.76 31.41
CA LYS A 214 22.94 -2.73 32.23
C LYS A 214 23.15 -4.07 31.54
N GLU A 215 23.75 -4.00 30.36
CA GLU A 215 24.23 -5.16 29.60
C GLU A 215 25.61 -5.61 30.12
N VAL A 216 26.13 -6.72 29.59
CA VAL A 216 27.39 -7.32 30.09
C VAL A 216 28.65 -6.54 29.72
N ASP A 217 28.52 -5.48 28.96
CA ASP A 217 29.60 -4.50 28.65
C ASP A 217 29.79 -3.45 29.79
N PHE A 218 28.88 -3.40 30.73
CA PHE A 218 28.93 -2.44 31.84
C PHE A 218 30.24 -2.51 32.62
N GLY A 219 30.93 -1.38 32.74
CA GLY A 219 32.21 -1.25 33.42
C GLY A 219 33.42 -1.75 32.63
N THR A 220 33.20 -2.43 31.48
CA THR A 220 34.29 -3.02 30.69
C THR A 220 35.10 -1.96 29.95
N SER A 221 36.34 -2.31 29.64
CA SER A 221 37.20 -1.46 28.79
C SER A 221 36.98 -1.79 27.32
N LEU A 222 36.66 -0.76 26.54
CA LEU A 222 36.54 -0.85 25.08
C LEU A 222 37.88 -1.07 24.38
N ARG A 223 39.01 -1.05 25.13
CA ARG A 223 40.35 -1.40 24.66
C ARG A 223 40.68 -2.87 24.88
N ALA A 224 39.85 -3.60 25.62
CA ALA A 224 40.02 -5.05 25.82
C ALA A 224 39.86 -5.82 24.50
N GLU A 225 40.49 -7.00 24.41
CA GLU A 225 40.51 -7.83 23.19
C GLU A 225 39.12 -8.13 22.65
N SER A 226 38.17 -8.43 23.55
CA SER A 226 36.79 -8.76 23.21
C SER A 226 35.95 -7.58 22.70
N TYR A 227 36.35 -6.35 22.99
CA TYR A 227 35.57 -5.14 22.66
C TYR A 227 36.25 -4.20 21.67
N ARG A 228 37.58 -4.22 21.54
CA ARG A 228 38.34 -3.25 20.73
C ARG A 228 37.97 -3.20 19.24
N GLN A 229 37.41 -4.28 18.73
CA GLN A 229 37.00 -4.37 17.33
C GLN A 229 35.50 -4.12 17.15
N THR A 230 34.77 -3.78 18.21
CA THR A 230 33.33 -3.46 18.11
C THR A 230 33.11 -2.05 17.52
N ASN A 231 31.95 -1.89 16.89
CA ASN A 231 31.52 -0.59 16.43
C ASN A 231 31.31 0.40 17.61
N LEU A 232 31.00 -0.08 18.82
CA LEU A 232 30.99 0.75 20.03
C LEU A 232 32.36 1.35 20.31
N ALA A 233 33.41 0.52 20.31
CA ALA A 233 34.78 0.99 20.53
C ALA A 233 35.21 2.00 19.47
N ALA A 234 34.85 1.77 18.20
CA ALA A 234 35.12 2.68 17.10
C ALA A 234 34.41 4.03 17.28
N ALA A 235 33.12 4.05 17.68
CA ALA A 235 32.36 5.25 17.98
C ALA A 235 33.02 6.08 19.08
N VAL A 236 33.39 5.44 20.20
CA VAL A 236 34.02 6.11 21.33
C VAL A 236 35.40 6.64 20.95
N ALA A 237 36.25 5.84 20.27
CA ALA A 237 37.57 6.28 19.88
C ALA A 237 37.53 7.50 18.97
N ARG A 238 36.61 7.52 18.01
CA ARG A 238 36.43 8.64 17.07
C ARG A 238 35.92 9.89 17.77
N CYS A 239 34.95 9.76 18.66
CA CYS A 239 34.39 10.89 19.41
C CYS A 239 35.30 11.41 20.55
N SER A 240 36.16 10.56 21.13
CA SER A 240 37.14 10.98 22.14
C SER A 240 38.19 11.97 21.59
N GLY A 241 38.47 11.87 20.28
CA GLY A 241 39.37 12.80 19.59
C GLY A 241 38.68 14.03 19.00
N ALA A 242 37.40 14.23 19.27
CA ALA A 242 36.65 15.35 18.69
C ALA A 242 37.10 16.70 19.24
N ALA A 243 37.32 17.67 18.37
CA ALA A 243 37.69 19.03 18.73
C ALA A 243 36.48 19.93 19.02
N ASP A 244 35.27 19.51 18.66
CA ASP A 244 34.07 20.33 18.68
C ASP A 244 32.86 19.54 19.25
N ALA A 245 32.10 20.24 20.10
CA ALA A 245 30.84 19.75 20.67
C ALA A 245 29.76 19.44 19.64
N SER A 246 29.87 19.92 18.41
CA SER A 246 28.93 19.59 17.32
C SER A 246 29.23 18.24 16.69
N THR A 247 30.35 17.61 16.99
CA THR A 247 30.76 16.32 16.44
C THR A 247 29.82 15.21 16.94
N ILE A 248 29.28 14.45 16.00
CA ILE A 248 28.53 13.22 16.27
C ILE A 248 29.16 12.10 15.46
N CYS A 249 29.55 11.03 16.14
CA CYS A 249 30.13 9.85 15.53
C CYS A 249 29.05 8.76 15.44
N LEU A 250 28.68 8.38 14.25
CA LEU A 250 27.77 7.27 14.00
C LEU A 250 28.59 6.10 13.43
N GLU A 251 28.47 4.95 14.04
CA GLU A 251 28.99 3.68 13.55
C GLU A 251 27.85 2.79 13.10
N ASP A 252 28.04 2.19 11.93
CA ASP A 252 27.04 1.32 11.28
C ASP A 252 26.70 0.10 12.14
N PHE A 253 25.57 -0.53 11.83
CA PHE A 253 25.15 -1.76 12.48
C PHE A 253 26.21 -2.85 12.38
N ALA A 254 26.42 -3.50 13.49
CA ALA A 254 27.19 -4.72 13.61
C ALA A 254 26.51 -5.66 14.62
N SER A 255 26.79 -6.97 14.52
CA SER A 255 26.36 -7.91 15.56
C SER A 255 27.06 -7.56 16.88
N TYR A 256 26.27 -7.30 17.91
CA TYR A 256 26.77 -6.87 19.23
C TYR A 256 26.47 -7.92 20.29
N LEU A 257 27.50 -8.64 20.72
CA LEU A 257 27.36 -9.78 21.63
C LEU A 257 26.70 -9.42 22.97
N PRO A 258 26.99 -8.28 23.62
CA PRO A 258 26.29 -7.90 24.85
C PRO A 258 24.78 -7.80 24.73
N SER A 259 24.27 -7.46 23.55
CA SER A 259 22.85 -7.43 23.21
C SER A 259 22.38 -8.70 22.46
N ASP A 260 22.81 -9.88 22.94
CA ASP A 260 22.45 -11.20 22.39
C ASP A 260 22.77 -11.34 20.87
N GLY A 261 23.81 -10.67 20.41
CA GLY A 261 24.21 -10.67 19.01
C GLY A 261 23.29 -9.90 18.05
N GLN A 262 22.39 -9.12 18.58
CA GLN A 262 21.51 -8.26 17.75
C GLN A 262 22.31 -7.26 16.93
N ALA A 263 21.75 -6.83 15.83
CA ALA A 263 22.30 -5.77 15.00
C ALA A 263 22.11 -4.42 15.71
N ILE A 264 23.22 -3.82 16.16
CA ILE A 264 23.24 -2.56 16.92
C ILE A 264 24.12 -1.55 16.19
N ALA A 265 23.65 -0.31 16.10
CA ALA A 265 24.45 0.85 15.71
C ALA A 265 24.68 1.73 16.94
N PHE A 266 25.83 2.40 16.96
CA PHE A 266 26.15 3.34 18.03
C PHE A 266 26.30 4.74 17.50
N MET A 267 25.65 5.69 18.17
CA MET A 267 25.81 7.10 17.95
C MET A 267 26.45 7.72 19.17
N ALA A 268 27.54 8.41 18.99
CA ALA A 268 28.31 8.99 20.10
C ALA A 268 28.48 10.50 19.95
N ALA A 269 28.53 11.19 21.08
CA ALA A 269 28.79 12.62 21.19
C ALA A 269 29.83 12.89 22.27
N PRO A 270 30.79 13.79 22.08
CA PRO A 270 31.73 14.17 23.11
C PRO A 270 31.03 14.97 24.21
N VAL A 271 31.30 14.62 25.46
CA VAL A 271 30.89 15.41 26.63
C VAL A 271 32.00 16.35 26.98
N ILE A 272 31.74 17.64 26.82
CA ILE A 272 32.76 18.68 27.00
C ILE A 272 32.47 19.49 28.25
N ASP A 273 33.46 19.59 29.13
CA ASP A 273 33.45 20.51 30.27
C ASP A 273 34.61 21.53 30.12
N ARG A 274 34.27 22.81 30.09
CA ARG A 274 35.24 23.94 29.99
C ARG A 274 36.24 23.79 28.84
N GLY A 275 35.75 23.27 27.69
CA GLY A 275 36.56 23.09 26.49
C GLY A 275 37.42 21.82 26.45
N VAL A 276 37.27 20.94 27.43
CA VAL A 276 37.95 19.62 27.50
C VAL A 276 36.94 18.50 27.34
N VAL A 277 37.22 17.51 26.50
CA VAL A 277 36.40 16.28 26.40
C VAL A 277 36.65 15.42 27.62
N ILE A 278 35.67 15.33 28.49
CA ILE A 278 35.77 14.58 29.76
C ILE A 278 35.19 13.15 29.62
N GLY A 279 34.40 12.89 28.61
CA GLY A 279 33.77 11.60 28.34
C GLY A 279 33.07 11.60 27.00
N VAL A 280 32.48 10.51 26.68
CA VAL A 280 31.63 10.31 25.48
C VAL A 280 30.28 9.82 25.91
N LEU A 281 29.21 10.51 25.54
CA LEU A 281 27.84 10.01 25.62
C LEU A 281 27.55 9.17 24.40
N ILE A 282 27.07 7.95 24.60
CA ILE A 282 26.75 7.01 23.54
C ILE A 282 25.28 6.65 23.64
N ALA A 283 24.60 6.68 22.49
CA ALA A 283 23.26 6.11 22.32
C ALA A 283 23.35 4.82 21.52
N GLN A 284 22.75 3.78 22.06
CA GLN A 284 22.56 2.50 21.39
C GLN A 284 21.28 2.55 20.58
N LEU A 285 21.40 2.29 19.28
CA LEU A 285 20.30 2.32 18.32
C LEU A 285 19.93 0.88 17.95
N SER A 286 18.70 0.48 18.24
CA SER A 286 18.18 -0.80 17.78
C SER A 286 17.73 -0.68 16.33
N ILE A 287 17.77 -1.80 15.62
CA ILE A 287 17.26 -1.88 14.24
C ILE A 287 15.75 -1.72 14.15
N GLU A 288 15.03 -1.99 15.22
CA GLU A 288 13.56 -2.03 15.26
C GLU A 288 12.92 -0.70 14.83
N GLU A 289 13.51 0.43 15.22
CA GLU A 289 13.00 1.75 14.87
C GLU A 289 13.18 2.04 13.36
N ILE A 290 14.33 1.69 12.81
CA ILE A 290 14.59 1.83 11.37
C ILE A 290 13.67 0.90 10.59
N ASP A 291 13.55 -0.32 11.06
CA ASP A 291 12.69 -1.32 10.47
C ASP A 291 11.22 -0.88 10.48
N ARG A 292 10.77 -0.29 11.59
CA ARG A 292 9.43 0.28 11.71
C ARG A 292 9.17 1.38 10.68
N VAL A 293 10.14 2.28 10.46
CA VAL A 293 10.05 3.35 9.47
C VAL A 293 10.01 2.78 8.05
N VAL A 294 10.97 1.91 7.73
CA VAL A 294 11.14 1.36 6.37
C VAL A 294 9.97 0.47 5.98
N THR A 295 9.53 -0.41 6.87
CA THR A 295 8.42 -1.35 6.62
C THR A 295 7.04 -0.71 6.79
N GLY A 296 6.98 0.58 7.19
CA GLY A 296 5.71 1.23 7.51
C GLY A 296 4.94 0.52 8.62
N ASN A 297 5.67 0.06 9.63
CA ASN A 297 5.11 -0.76 10.71
C ASN A 297 4.48 -2.06 10.19
N ARG A 298 5.09 -2.67 9.17
CA ARG A 298 4.64 -3.89 8.45
C ARG A 298 3.30 -3.75 7.75
N ARG A 299 2.92 -2.52 7.34
CA ARG A 299 1.68 -2.22 6.62
C ARG A 299 1.92 -1.90 5.15
N TRP A 300 2.72 -2.72 4.47
CA TRP A 300 3.15 -2.51 3.07
C TRP A 300 2.01 -2.21 2.10
N ARG A 301 0.88 -2.93 2.21
CA ARG A 301 -0.30 -2.70 1.35
C ARG A 301 -0.87 -1.29 1.50
N HIS A 302 -0.92 -0.75 2.73
CA HIS A 302 -1.42 0.60 3.00
C HIS A 302 -0.47 1.70 2.50
N GLU A 303 0.80 1.36 2.34
CA GLU A 303 1.82 2.26 1.81
C GLU A 303 2.00 2.15 0.29
N GLY A 304 1.12 1.40 -0.38
CA GLY A 304 1.13 1.30 -1.84
C GLY A 304 2.09 0.27 -2.42
N PHE A 305 2.67 -0.60 -1.57
CA PHE A 305 3.59 -1.65 -2.03
C PHE A 305 2.89 -2.92 -2.54
N GLY A 306 1.55 -2.98 -2.53
CA GLY A 306 0.82 -4.16 -2.99
C GLY A 306 1.10 -5.41 -2.16
N ASP A 307 1.18 -6.57 -2.81
CA ASP A 307 1.34 -7.88 -2.17
C ASP A 307 2.80 -8.36 -2.13
N THR A 308 3.65 -7.99 -3.10
CA THR A 308 5.05 -8.42 -3.20
C THR A 308 6.04 -7.28 -3.03
N GLY A 309 5.54 -6.05 -3.07
CA GLY A 309 6.38 -4.86 -2.98
C GLY A 309 6.89 -4.61 -1.57
N GLU A 310 8.10 -4.08 -1.49
CA GLU A 310 8.78 -3.72 -0.25
C GLU A 310 9.81 -2.61 -0.47
N ALA A 311 10.20 -1.96 0.62
CA ALA A 311 11.41 -1.15 0.67
C ALA A 311 12.38 -1.77 1.66
N TYR A 312 13.68 -1.72 1.34
CA TYR A 312 14.74 -2.20 2.22
C TYR A 312 16.00 -1.35 2.11
N ILE A 313 16.79 -1.37 3.18
CA ILE A 313 18.07 -0.67 3.25
C ILE A 313 19.21 -1.69 3.20
N VAL A 314 20.27 -1.35 2.47
CA VAL A 314 21.54 -2.10 2.45
C VAL A 314 22.71 -1.18 2.82
N GLY A 315 23.72 -1.75 3.47
CA GLY A 315 24.98 -1.10 3.76
C GLY A 315 26.07 -1.39 2.72
N PRO A 316 27.28 -0.83 2.88
CA PRO A 316 28.38 -0.94 1.92
C PRO A 316 28.84 -2.37 1.65
N ASN A 317 28.59 -3.29 2.57
CA ASN A 317 28.87 -4.73 2.43
C ASN A 317 27.71 -5.51 1.76
N SER A 318 26.74 -4.82 1.21
CA SER A 318 25.49 -5.37 0.65
C SER A 318 24.61 -6.13 1.67
N LEU A 319 24.94 -6.11 2.96
CA LEU A 319 24.10 -6.68 4.01
C LEU A 319 22.93 -5.76 4.32
N VAL A 320 21.76 -6.35 4.52
CA VAL A 320 20.54 -5.58 4.82
C VAL A 320 20.62 -4.88 6.18
N ARG A 321 20.01 -3.70 6.24
CA ARG A 321 19.83 -2.85 7.43
C ARG A 321 18.36 -2.72 7.82
N SER A 322 17.47 -3.45 7.15
CA SER A 322 16.06 -3.58 7.49
C SER A 322 15.58 -4.98 7.11
N GLY A 323 14.59 -5.50 7.82
CA GLY A 323 14.08 -6.83 7.55
C GLY A 323 13.24 -6.90 6.28
N PRO A 324 13.49 -7.88 5.39
CA PRO A 324 12.67 -8.13 4.22
C PRO A 324 11.25 -8.52 4.60
N ARG A 325 10.29 -8.09 3.79
CA ARG A 325 8.86 -8.33 4.00
C ARG A 325 8.53 -9.81 4.22
N LEU A 326 9.04 -10.68 3.36
CA LEU A 326 8.74 -12.11 3.39
C LEU A 326 9.20 -12.78 4.70
N PHE A 327 10.27 -12.26 5.33
CA PHE A 327 10.72 -12.75 6.64
C PHE A 327 9.66 -12.52 7.74
N TYR A 328 8.97 -11.38 7.69
CA TYR A 328 7.92 -11.06 8.67
C TYR A 328 6.58 -11.70 8.37
N GLU A 329 6.25 -11.90 7.10
CA GLU A 329 4.99 -12.51 6.68
C GLU A 329 5.04 -14.04 6.81
N ASN A 330 6.15 -14.68 6.39
CA ASN A 330 6.32 -16.12 6.45
C ASN A 330 7.80 -16.51 6.46
N ARG A 331 8.34 -16.75 7.66
CA ARG A 331 9.76 -17.07 7.86
C ARG A 331 10.22 -18.36 7.16
N ASP A 332 9.36 -19.38 7.15
CA ASP A 332 9.72 -20.66 6.53
C ASP A 332 9.78 -20.52 5.00
N THR A 333 8.81 -19.84 4.41
CA THR A 333 8.83 -19.50 2.98
C THR A 333 10.05 -18.65 2.62
N TYR A 334 10.37 -17.65 3.45
CA TYR A 334 11.54 -16.81 3.26
C TYR A 334 12.84 -17.63 3.20
N LEU A 335 13.07 -18.53 4.16
CA LEU A 335 14.27 -19.39 4.19
C LEU A 335 14.30 -20.39 3.02
N ALA A 336 13.12 -20.84 2.58
CA ALA A 336 13.00 -21.71 1.40
C ALA A 336 13.34 -20.95 0.11
N GLU A 337 12.88 -19.71 -0.05
CA GLU A 337 13.20 -18.85 -1.20
C GLU A 337 14.71 -18.55 -1.28
N LEU A 338 15.36 -18.21 -0.15
CA LEU A 338 16.82 -18.01 -0.11
C LEU A 338 17.57 -19.26 -0.58
N LYS A 339 17.15 -20.44 -0.08
CA LYS A 339 17.74 -21.70 -0.50
C LYS A 339 17.53 -21.99 -1.98
N ALA A 340 16.32 -21.72 -2.49
CA ALA A 340 15.98 -21.90 -3.91
C ALA A 340 16.74 -20.93 -4.81
N ASN A 341 17.01 -19.71 -4.33
CA ASN A 341 17.82 -18.71 -5.01
C ASN A 341 19.33 -19.07 -5.07
N GLY A 342 19.78 -20.03 -4.25
CA GLY A 342 21.17 -20.45 -4.18
C GLY A 342 22.02 -19.61 -3.22
N ASP A 343 21.39 -18.92 -2.27
CA ASP A 343 22.10 -18.15 -1.25
C ASP A 343 22.98 -19.09 -0.38
N PRO A 344 24.13 -18.62 0.11
CA PRO A 344 25.07 -19.45 0.86
C PRO A 344 24.43 -20.11 2.09
N PRO A 345 24.63 -21.41 2.33
CA PRO A 345 24.10 -22.09 3.52
C PRO A 345 24.51 -21.41 4.83
N GLU A 346 25.70 -20.84 4.89
CA GLU A 346 26.23 -20.11 6.05
C GLU A 346 25.40 -18.86 6.37
N GLU A 347 24.93 -18.16 5.36
CA GLU A 347 24.04 -17.00 5.48
C GLU A 347 22.67 -17.43 6.05
N ILE A 348 22.09 -18.48 5.52
CA ILE A 348 20.81 -19.04 5.98
C ILE A 348 20.91 -19.51 7.42
N ASP A 349 22.02 -20.17 7.78
CA ASP A 349 22.27 -20.63 9.14
C ASP A 349 22.54 -19.48 10.11
N ALA A 350 23.19 -18.41 9.67
CA ALA A 350 23.33 -17.19 10.44
C ALA A 350 21.95 -16.55 10.73
N ILE A 351 21.09 -16.41 9.71
CA ILE A 351 19.73 -15.89 9.87
C ILE A 351 18.91 -16.73 10.88
N ARG A 352 19.07 -18.05 10.85
CA ARG A 352 18.43 -18.94 11.84
C ARG A 352 18.98 -18.74 13.24
N ARG A 353 20.30 -18.64 13.37
CA ARG A 353 21.03 -18.54 14.64
C ARG A 353 20.74 -17.22 15.34
N TYR A 354 20.77 -16.12 14.61
CA TYR A 354 20.54 -14.79 15.13
C TYR A 354 19.04 -14.38 15.15
N GLY A 355 18.20 -15.17 14.49
CA GLY A 355 16.76 -14.89 14.43
C GLY A 355 16.39 -13.68 13.59
N SER A 356 17.32 -13.13 12.79
CA SER A 356 17.17 -11.92 12.00
C SER A 356 17.93 -12.00 10.68
N PRO A 357 17.38 -11.49 9.58
CA PRO A 357 18.15 -11.34 8.33
C PRO A 357 19.08 -10.11 8.37
N VAL A 358 18.83 -9.15 9.26
CA VAL A 358 19.60 -7.93 9.36
C VAL A 358 21.04 -8.23 9.75
N MET A 359 21.98 -7.68 9.00
CA MET A 359 23.43 -7.95 9.07
C MET A 359 23.85 -9.37 8.67
N HIS A 360 22.90 -10.21 8.24
CA HIS A 360 23.18 -11.60 7.86
C HIS A 360 22.81 -11.93 6.42
N GLN A 361 21.72 -11.32 5.87
CA GLN A 361 21.37 -11.49 4.46
C GLN A 361 22.15 -10.51 3.59
N LYS A 362 22.77 -11.02 2.53
CA LYS A 362 23.40 -10.22 1.50
C LYS A 362 22.46 -10.01 0.31
N ILE A 363 22.19 -8.75 -0.05
CA ILE A 363 21.43 -8.39 -1.25
C ILE A 363 22.35 -7.64 -2.21
N ASP A 364 22.98 -8.38 -3.13
CA ASP A 364 23.90 -7.85 -4.12
C ASP A 364 23.26 -7.84 -5.51
N THR A 365 22.36 -6.91 -5.74
CA THR A 365 21.67 -6.72 -7.01
C THR A 365 22.25 -5.54 -7.79
N PRO A 366 21.99 -5.40 -9.11
CA PRO A 366 22.38 -4.20 -9.85
C PRO A 366 21.87 -2.92 -9.23
N ALA A 367 20.64 -2.92 -8.68
CA ALA A 367 20.04 -1.79 -8.01
C ALA A 367 20.80 -1.39 -6.73
N THR A 368 21.15 -2.39 -5.89
CA THR A 368 21.88 -2.11 -4.64
C THR A 368 23.30 -1.62 -4.92
N ARG A 369 24.00 -2.18 -5.91
CA ARG A 369 25.33 -1.72 -6.31
C ARG A 369 25.29 -0.28 -6.85
N ALA A 370 24.34 0.05 -7.72
CA ALA A 370 24.20 1.39 -8.27
C ALA A 370 23.89 2.43 -7.18
N ALA A 371 22.96 2.09 -6.26
CA ALA A 371 22.62 2.96 -5.15
C ALA A 371 23.80 3.18 -4.18
N LEU A 372 24.55 2.13 -3.85
CA LEU A 372 25.78 2.22 -3.03
C LEU A 372 26.89 2.98 -3.74
N ALA A 373 26.93 2.99 -5.07
CA ALA A 373 27.82 3.87 -5.85
C ALA A 373 27.36 5.33 -5.91
N GLY A 374 26.26 5.68 -5.21
CA GLY A 374 25.73 7.04 -5.17
C GLY A 374 24.80 7.39 -6.33
N THR A 375 24.37 6.42 -7.12
CA THR A 375 23.50 6.65 -8.29
C THR A 375 22.04 6.34 -7.97
N GLU A 376 21.18 7.31 -8.20
CA GLU A 376 19.72 7.10 -8.18
C GLU A 376 19.24 6.56 -9.52
N GLY A 377 18.20 5.74 -9.49
CA GLY A 377 17.62 5.22 -10.73
C GLY A 377 16.38 4.37 -10.51
N THR A 378 15.81 3.98 -11.65
CA THR A 378 14.70 3.03 -11.74
C THR A 378 15.01 2.03 -12.84
N GLY A 379 14.49 0.82 -12.73
CA GLY A 379 14.67 -0.18 -13.77
C GLY A 379 14.15 -1.55 -13.35
N GLN A 380 14.09 -2.43 -14.33
CA GLN A 380 13.81 -3.82 -14.10
C GLN A 380 15.12 -4.54 -13.73
N VAL A 381 15.13 -5.22 -12.60
CA VAL A 381 16.29 -5.97 -12.09
C VAL A 381 15.85 -7.33 -11.58
N ILE A 382 16.81 -8.25 -11.45
CA ILE A 382 16.57 -9.47 -10.68
C ILE A 382 16.67 -9.11 -9.19
N GLY A 383 15.60 -9.34 -8.47
CA GLY A 383 15.53 -9.06 -7.03
C GLY A 383 16.23 -10.09 -6.16
N ASN A 384 16.13 -9.89 -4.87
CA ASN A 384 16.80 -10.70 -3.82
C ASN A 384 16.34 -12.16 -3.72
N TYR A 385 15.28 -12.55 -4.42
CA TYR A 385 14.78 -13.95 -4.50
C TYR A 385 14.90 -14.52 -5.91
N GLY A 386 15.80 -13.97 -6.76
CA GLY A 386 15.96 -14.42 -8.13
C GLY A 386 14.82 -14.11 -9.08
N LYS A 387 13.80 -13.35 -8.61
CA LYS A 387 12.61 -12.99 -9.39
C LYS A 387 12.78 -11.64 -10.09
N PRO A 388 12.26 -11.48 -11.31
CA PRO A 388 12.25 -10.17 -11.98
C PRO A 388 11.40 -9.17 -11.19
N THR A 389 11.96 -8.00 -10.91
CA THR A 389 11.31 -6.92 -10.15
C THR A 389 11.47 -5.58 -10.85
N LEU A 390 10.49 -4.70 -10.70
CA LEU A 390 10.64 -3.27 -10.96
C LEU A 390 11.16 -2.62 -9.68
N ALA A 391 12.20 -1.83 -9.78
CA ALA A 391 12.84 -1.21 -8.63
C ALA A 391 13.13 0.27 -8.86
N SER A 392 13.11 1.04 -7.76
CA SER A 392 13.68 2.37 -7.64
C SER A 392 14.70 2.36 -6.51
N TRP A 393 15.88 2.91 -6.74
CA TRP A 393 17.00 2.87 -5.81
C TRP A 393 17.70 4.21 -5.70
N GLY A 394 18.37 4.42 -4.59
CA GLY A 394 19.20 5.61 -4.36
C GLY A 394 19.93 5.57 -3.03
N PRO A 395 20.97 6.40 -2.86
CA PRO A 395 21.70 6.52 -1.60
C PRO A 395 20.83 7.19 -0.54
N LEU A 396 21.17 6.96 0.73
CA LEU A 396 20.63 7.69 1.87
C LEU A 396 21.63 8.74 2.34
N ALA A 397 21.17 9.98 2.52
CA ALA A 397 22.01 11.10 2.97
C ALA A 397 22.13 11.11 4.50
N ILE A 398 22.80 10.11 5.08
CA ILE A 398 23.03 9.99 6.51
C ILE A 398 24.53 10.09 6.77
N SER A 399 24.96 11.16 7.44
CA SER A 399 26.39 11.35 7.76
C SER A 399 26.87 10.24 8.70
N GLY A 400 28.01 9.63 8.39
CA GLY A 400 28.65 8.59 9.19
C GLY A 400 28.38 7.17 8.73
N VAL A 401 27.37 6.94 7.89
CA VAL A 401 27.07 5.64 7.30
C VAL A 401 26.87 5.77 5.79
N HIS A 402 27.11 4.71 5.07
CA HIS A 402 26.96 4.64 3.62
C HIS A 402 25.91 3.60 3.28
N TRP A 403 24.66 4.04 3.20
CA TRP A 403 23.52 3.19 2.97
C TRP A 403 22.80 3.53 1.68
N ALA A 404 22.14 2.53 1.15
CA ALA A 404 21.24 2.66 0.00
C ALA A 404 19.86 2.13 0.34
N LEU A 405 18.83 2.78 -0.20
CA LEU A 405 17.44 2.35 -0.08
C LEU A 405 16.92 1.94 -1.46
N VAL A 406 16.31 0.76 -1.50
CA VAL A 406 15.67 0.19 -2.68
C VAL A 406 14.21 -0.05 -2.38
N ALA A 407 13.33 0.46 -3.23
CA ALA A 407 11.91 0.14 -3.25
C ALA A 407 11.64 -0.73 -4.50
N LYS A 408 10.98 -1.87 -4.35
CA LYS A 408 10.73 -2.81 -5.44
C LYS A 408 9.34 -3.43 -5.37
N ILE A 409 8.91 -3.99 -6.51
CA ILE A 409 7.72 -4.84 -6.63
C ILE A 409 7.99 -5.93 -7.67
N GLU A 410 7.48 -7.15 -7.49
CA GLU A 410 7.62 -8.20 -8.49
C GLU A 410 6.89 -7.85 -9.79
N THR A 411 7.51 -8.15 -10.95
CA THR A 411 6.92 -7.85 -12.27
C THR A 411 5.61 -8.59 -12.50
N THR A 412 5.44 -9.76 -11.90
CA THR A 412 4.20 -10.56 -11.95
C THR A 412 3.01 -9.82 -11.36
N GLU A 413 3.20 -9.16 -10.23
CA GLU A 413 2.18 -8.32 -9.62
C GLU A 413 2.03 -7.01 -10.36
N ALA A 414 3.14 -6.33 -10.61
CA ALA A 414 3.20 -5.03 -11.28
C ALA A 414 2.44 -5.04 -12.62
N PHE A 415 2.62 -6.09 -13.41
CA PHE A 415 1.96 -6.25 -14.71
C PHE A 415 0.67 -7.08 -14.67
N ALA A 416 0.20 -7.52 -13.50
CA ALA A 416 -1.07 -8.25 -13.40
C ALA A 416 -2.27 -7.51 -14.04
N PRO A 417 -2.40 -6.17 -13.96
CA PRO A 417 -3.44 -5.44 -14.69
C PRO A 417 -3.29 -5.56 -16.22
N ILE A 418 -2.05 -5.60 -16.72
CA ILE A 418 -1.76 -5.76 -18.15
C ILE A 418 -2.15 -7.14 -18.65
N TYR A 419 -1.87 -8.20 -17.88
CA TYR A 419 -2.29 -9.55 -18.26
C TYR A 419 -3.81 -9.69 -18.27
N ARG A 420 -4.52 -9.02 -17.34
CA ARG A 420 -5.98 -8.93 -17.37
C ARG A 420 -6.46 -8.18 -18.61
N LEU A 421 -5.89 -7.02 -18.89
CA LEU A 421 -6.20 -6.24 -20.08
C LEU A 421 -5.92 -7.04 -21.37
N GLN A 422 -4.81 -7.75 -21.45
CA GLN A 422 -4.48 -8.62 -22.58
C GLN A 422 -5.55 -9.70 -22.79
N ARG A 423 -5.96 -10.38 -21.73
CA ARG A 423 -7.04 -11.37 -21.80
C ARG A 423 -8.35 -10.75 -22.27
N ASP A 424 -8.70 -9.59 -21.72
CA ASP A 424 -9.95 -8.91 -22.06
C ASP A 424 -9.93 -8.39 -23.51
N LEU A 425 -8.78 -7.86 -23.96
CA LEU A 425 -8.57 -7.49 -25.38
C LEU A 425 -8.67 -8.71 -26.32
N LEU A 426 -8.15 -9.87 -25.92
CA LEU A 426 -8.29 -11.10 -26.71
C LEU A 426 -9.75 -11.57 -26.80
N ILE A 427 -10.50 -11.48 -25.68
CA ILE A 427 -11.93 -11.82 -25.66
C ILE A 427 -12.73 -10.85 -26.51
N VAL A 428 -12.55 -9.53 -26.31
CA VAL A 428 -13.27 -8.50 -27.04
C VAL A 428 -12.87 -8.52 -28.54
N GLY A 429 -11.57 -8.69 -28.82
CA GLY A 429 -11.07 -8.82 -30.19
C GLY A 429 -11.61 -10.07 -30.88
N GLY A 430 -11.68 -11.19 -30.17
CA GLY A 430 -12.29 -12.43 -30.67
C GLY A 430 -13.79 -12.27 -30.98
N LEU A 431 -14.53 -11.62 -30.07
CA LEU A 431 -15.94 -11.30 -30.28
C LEU A 431 -16.14 -10.33 -31.45
N ALA A 432 -15.31 -9.28 -31.52
CA ALA A 432 -15.36 -8.34 -32.65
C ALA A 432 -15.08 -9.05 -33.98
N LEU A 433 -14.09 -9.93 -34.04
CA LEU A 433 -13.78 -10.71 -35.24
C LEU A 433 -14.94 -11.64 -35.60
N LEU A 434 -15.58 -12.30 -34.64
CA LEU A 434 -16.76 -13.11 -34.85
C LEU A 434 -17.92 -12.27 -35.44
N ILE A 435 -18.12 -11.06 -34.93
CA ILE A 435 -19.11 -10.12 -35.45
C ILE A 435 -18.76 -9.72 -36.90
N VAL A 436 -17.49 -9.41 -37.17
CA VAL A 436 -17.04 -9.10 -38.53
C VAL A 436 -17.26 -10.28 -39.50
N ILE A 437 -16.96 -11.51 -39.05
CA ILE A 437 -17.22 -12.72 -39.83
C ILE A 437 -18.72 -12.90 -40.06
N ALA A 438 -19.55 -12.72 -39.03
CA ALA A 438 -21.00 -12.84 -39.13
C ALA A 438 -21.60 -11.80 -40.07
N ILE A 439 -21.18 -10.52 -39.92
CA ILE A 439 -21.60 -9.42 -40.80
C ILE A 439 -21.09 -9.68 -42.24
N GLY A 440 -19.83 -10.07 -42.38
CA GLY A 440 -19.26 -10.39 -43.71
C GLY A 440 -19.98 -11.56 -44.37
N ALA A 441 -20.30 -12.62 -43.65
CA ALA A 441 -21.08 -13.74 -44.15
C ALA A 441 -22.52 -13.35 -44.49
N TRP A 442 -23.15 -12.52 -43.63
CA TRP A 442 -24.47 -11.96 -43.90
C TRP A 442 -24.47 -11.06 -45.15
N LEU A 443 -23.52 -10.14 -45.22
CA LEU A 443 -23.37 -9.22 -46.37
C LEU A 443 -23.11 -9.98 -47.68
N THR A 444 -22.21 -10.99 -47.60
CA THR A 444 -21.93 -11.84 -48.77
C THR A 444 -23.16 -12.61 -49.23
N ARG A 445 -23.95 -13.15 -48.29
CA ARG A 445 -25.20 -13.85 -48.60
C ARG A 445 -26.31 -12.90 -49.06
N SER A 446 -26.43 -11.72 -48.46
CA SER A 446 -27.50 -10.77 -48.75
C SER A 446 -27.27 -10.03 -50.08
N LEU A 447 -26.01 -9.66 -50.37
CA LEU A 447 -25.69 -8.87 -51.58
C LEU A 447 -25.29 -9.75 -52.79
N LEU A 448 -24.40 -10.73 -52.58
CA LEU A 448 -23.87 -11.52 -53.69
C LEU A 448 -24.72 -12.76 -54.04
N GLY A 449 -25.46 -13.29 -53.03
CA GLY A 449 -26.41 -14.37 -53.29
C GLY A 449 -27.42 -14.01 -54.39
N PRO A 450 -28.17 -12.92 -54.21
CA PRO A 450 -29.14 -12.45 -55.21
C PRO A 450 -28.52 -12.11 -56.55
N LEU A 451 -27.31 -11.51 -56.59
CA LEU A 451 -26.59 -11.21 -57.81
C LEU A 451 -26.20 -12.47 -58.60
N LEU A 452 -25.80 -13.53 -57.91
CA LEU A 452 -25.48 -14.81 -58.54
C LEU A 452 -26.76 -15.51 -59.04
N GLU A 453 -27.85 -15.42 -58.29
CA GLU A 453 -29.18 -15.94 -58.67
C GLU A 453 -29.71 -15.14 -59.87
N LEU A 454 -29.59 -13.81 -59.88
CA LEU A 454 -29.94 -12.97 -61.02
C LEU A 454 -29.12 -13.34 -62.27
N THR A 455 -27.78 -13.49 -62.10
CA THR A 455 -26.91 -13.91 -63.21
C THR A 455 -27.31 -15.30 -63.76
N ALA A 456 -27.73 -16.22 -62.88
CA ALA A 456 -28.23 -17.53 -63.26
C ALA A 456 -29.60 -17.43 -63.94
N GLY A 457 -30.51 -16.56 -63.42
CA GLY A 457 -31.79 -16.24 -64.02
C GLY A 457 -31.68 -15.64 -65.43
N VAL A 458 -30.78 -14.62 -65.56
CA VAL A 458 -30.47 -14.02 -66.88
C VAL A 458 -29.93 -15.06 -67.87
N ARG A 459 -29.05 -15.98 -67.39
CA ARG A 459 -28.56 -17.07 -68.26
C ARG A 459 -29.66 -18.07 -68.65
N ARG A 460 -30.57 -18.41 -67.71
CA ARG A 460 -31.73 -19.25 -68.02
C ARG A 460 -32.68 -18.58 -68.96
N PHE A 461 -32.99 -17.30 -68.77
CA PHE A 461 -33.79 -16.52 -69.64
C PHE A 461 -33.13 -16.41 -71.05
N ALA A 462 -31.83 -16.14 -71.07
CA ALA A 462 -31.06 -16.12 -72.37
C ALA A 462 -31.00 -17.51 -73.00
N ALA A 463 -31.17 -18.58 -72.25
CA ALA A 463 -31.29 -19.96 -72.74
C ALA A 463 -32.72 -20.37 -73.11
N GLY A 464 -33.71 -19.41 -73.06
CA GLY A 464 -35.08 -19.62 -73.53
C GLY A 464 -36.10 -20.00 -72.46
N ASP A 465 -35.75 -20.04 -71.22
CA ASP A 465 -36.70 -20.28 -70.14
C ASP A 465 -37.47 -18.97 -69.87
N ARG A 466 -38.66 -18.86 -70.42
CA ARG A 466 -39.56 -17.69 -70.30
C ARG A 466 -40.18 -17.55 -68.91
N ASN A 467 -40.06 -18.53 -68.04
CA ASN A 467 -40.50 -18.50 -66.63
C ASN A 467 -39.31 -18.39 -65.66
N ALA A 468 -38.15 -17.99 -66.17
CA ALA A 468 -36.93 -17.89 -65.32
C ALA A 468 -36.98 -16.72 -64.32
N HIS A 469 -38.05 -16.71 -63.48
CA HIS A 469 -38.11 -15.75 -62.37
C HIS A 469 -36.95 -15.94 -61.44
N VAL A 470 -36.37 -14.83 -60.97
CA VAL A 470 -35.34 -14.77 -60.00
C VAL A 470 -35.99 -14.38 -58.65
N PRO A 471 -35.78 -15.15 -57.57
CA PRO A 471 -36.38 -14.79 -56.29
C PRO A 471 -35.80 -13.44 -55.83
N VAL A 472 -36.66 -12.46 -55.62
CA VAL A 472 -36.30 -11.16 -55.02
C VAL A 472 -36.13 -11.37 -53.54
N ARG A 473 -34.86 -11.39 -53.07
CA ARG A 473 -34.51 -11.60 -51.66
C ARG A 473 -34.09 -10.32 -50.91
N THR A 474 -33.88 -9.21 -51.62
CA THR A 474 -33.47 -7.92 -51.10
C THR A 474 -34.36 -6.79 -51.59
N HIS A 475 -34.47 -5.70 -50.78
CA HIS A 475 -35.26 -4.50 -51.12
C HIS A 475 -34.38 -3.30 -51.51
N ASP A 476 -33.12 -3.57 -51.83
CA ASP A 476 -32.12 -2.60 -52.28
C ASP A 476 -32.07 -2.53 -53.82
N GLU A 477 -31.05 -1.88 -54.34
CA GLU A 477 -30.83 -1.73 -55.79
C GLU A 477 -30.72 -3.10 -56.51
N ILE A 478 -30.25 -4.13 -55.75
CA ILE A 478 -30.17 -5.50 -56.32
C ILE A 478 -31.56 -6.12 -56.37
N GLY A 479 -32.36 -5.90 -55.35
CA GLY A 479 -33.76 -6.28 -55.34
C GLY A 479 -34.56 -5.58 -56.44
N GLN A 480 -34.30 -4.26 -56.63
CA GLN A 480 -34.89 -3.50 -57.72
C GLN A 480 -34.49 -4.06 -59.08
N LEU A 481 -33.24 -4.47 -59.23
CA LEU A 481 -32.75 -5.10 -60.44
C LEU A 481 -33.42 -6.48 -60.68
N CYS A 482 -33.62 -7.27 -59.62
CA CYS A 482 -34.35 -8.50 -59.65
C CYS A 482 -35.84 -8.26 -59.99
N ILE A 483 -36.47 -7.24 -59.38
CA ILE A 483 -37.83 -6.82 -59.65
C ILE A 483 -37.97 -6.31 -61.09
N ALA A 484 -37.06 -5.46 -61.55
CA ALA A 484 -37.02 -4.98 -62.90
C ALA A 484 -36.81 -6.13 -63.92
N PHE A 485 -35.97 -7.09 -63.58
CA PHE A 485 -35.77 -8.28 -64.41
C PHE A 485 -37.00 -9.17 -64.35
N ASN A 486 -37.61 -9.44 -63.16
CA ASN A 486 -38.87 -10.17 -63.07
C ASN A 486 -40.03 -9.38 -63.67
N GLY A 487 -40.07 -8.04 -63.43
CA GLY A 487 -41.09 -7.18 -64.09
C GLY A 487 -40.87 -7.04 -65.59
N MET A 488 -39.66 -7.16 -66.04
CA MET A 488 -39.37 -7.34 -67.47
C MET A 488 -39.87 -8.75 -67.95
N ILE A 489 -39.77 -9.74 -67.14
CA ILE A 489 -40.35 -11.06 -67.35
C ILE A 489 -41.88 -11.02 -67.09
N ASP A 490 -42.36 -10.22 -66.14
CA ASP A 490 -43.75 -10.10 -65.68
C ASP A 490 -44.48 -8.94 -66.38
N GLU A 491 -43.82 -7.97 -66.90
CA GLU A 491 -44.39 -7.08 -67.96
C GLU A 491 -44.59 -7.86 -69.26
N LEU A 492 -43.89 -8.97 -69.25
CA LEU A 492 -44.26 -10.12 -70.08
C LEU A 492 -45.28 -11.08 -69.39
N SER A 493 -45.63 -10.87 -68.16
CA SER A 493 -46.57 -11.72 -67.40
C SER A 493 -47.14 -11.04 -66.15
N ALA A 494 -47.60 -9.77 -66.21
CA ALA A 494 -48.44 -9.00 -65.25
C ALA A 494 -48.06 -8.97 -63.78
N LYS A 495 -47.87 -7.75 -63.34
CA LYS A 495 -47.86 -7.05 -61.99
C LYS A 495 -48.29 -7.80 -60.74
N ASN A 496 -47.48 -7.66 -59.62
CA ASN A 496 -47.99 -7.27 -58.29
C ASN A 496 -47.00 -7.33 -57.11
N ALA A 497 -47.11 -6.42 -56.25
CA ALA A 497 -47.22 -6.29 -54.75
C ALA A 497 -46.01 -6.19 -53.75
N ILE A 498 -46.24 -5.59 -52.68
CA ILE A 498 -45.58 -4.58 -51.82
C ILE A 498 -45.51 -4.97 -50.30
N ILE A 499 -44.46 -4.45 -49.58
CA ILE A 499 -44.29 -3.93 -48.16
C ILE A 499 -44.05 -4.84 -46.94
N GLU A 500 -43.03 -4.52 -46.09
CA GLU A 500 -42.99 -4.24 -44.61
C GLU A 500 -41.61 -4.22 -43.87
N THR A 501 -41.41 -3.84 -42.76
CA THR A 501 -40.96 -2.69 -42.03
C THR A 501 -40.13 -2.85 -40.73
N LYS A 502 -39.70 -1.81 -40.11
CA LYS A 502 -38.79 -1.41 -39.02
C LYS A 502 -39.22 -1.57 -37.57
N ASN A 503 -38.28 -1.74 -36.63
CA ASN A 503 -38.21 -1.14 -35.26
C ASN A 503 -37.25 -1.83 -34.29
N ARG A 504 -36.10 -1.36 -34.00
CA ARG A 504 -35.36 -1.83 -32.77
C ARG A 504 -34.13 -1.01 -32.34
N GLU A 505 -34.17 0.29 -32.23
CA GLU A 505 -32.91 1.02 -31.93
C GLU A 505 -32.79 1.74 -30.57
N ASN A 506 -33.69 1.56 -29.60
CA ASN A 506 -33.72 2.45 -28.42
C ASN A 506 -33.39 1.83 -27.06
N GLU A 507 -32.76 0.67 -26.97
CA GLU A 507 -32.72 -0.10 -25.70
C GLU A 507 -31.57 0.27 -24.73
N ASP A 508 -30.39 0.61 -25.23
CA ASP A 508 -29.19 0.63 -24.35
C ASP A 508 -28.96 1.91 -23.53
N LEU A 509 -29.62 2.99 -23.83
CA LEU A 509 -29.35 4.29 -23.19
C LEU A 509 -29.98 4.50 -21.81
N LEU A 510 -31.00 3.69 -21.46
CA LEU A 510 -31.74 3.89 -20.20
C LEU A 510 -31.07 3.30 -18.97
N LEU A 511 -30.20 2.29 -19.15
CA LEU A 511 -29.59 1.53 -18.04
C LEU A 511 -28.42 2.22 -17.34
N ASN A 512 -27.86 3.27 -17.94
CA ASN A 512 -26.73 4.01 -17.35
C ASN A 512 -27.13 5.12 -16.36
N VAL A 513 -28.40 5.40 -16.23
CA VAL A 513 -28.90 6.56 -15.46
C VAL A 513 -29.84 6.16 -14.32
N LEU A 514 -30.42 4.95 -14.39
CA LEU A 514 -31.41 4.49 -13.43
C LEU A 514 -31.09 3.07 -12.94
N PRO A 515 -31.41 2.73 -11.69
CA PRO A 515 -31.37 1.35 -11.22
C PRO A 515 -32.13 0.41 -12.15
N ALA A 516 -31.58 -0.78 -12.43
CA ALA A 516 -32.11 -1.70 -13.43
C ALA A 516 -33.63 -2.03 -13.27
N PRO A 517 -34.19 -2.24 -12.06
CA PRO A 517 -35.61 -2.45 -11.88
C PRO A 517 -36.48 -1.25 -12.32
N ILE A 518 -35.97 -0.05 -12.09
CA ILE A 518 -36.65 1.21 -12.41
C ILE A 518 -36.60 1.46 -13.92
N ALA A 519 -35.45 1.22 -14.55
CA ALA A 519 -35.27 1.32 -16.01
C ALA A 519 -36.22 0.38 -16.77
N ASN A 520 -36.43 -0.85 -16.25
CA ASN A 520 -37.33 -1.83 -16.87
C ASN A 520 -38.81 -1.39 -16.80
N ARG A 521 -39.24 -0.79 -15.69
CA ARG A 521 -40.61 -0.24 -15.55
C ARG A 521 -40.87 0.93 -16.46
N LEU A 522 -39.90 1.83 -16.61
CA LEU A 522 -39.97 2.97 -17.53
C LEU A 522 -40.09 2.50 -18.99
N ARG A 523 -39.38 1.42 -19.37
CA ARG A 523 -39.45 0.78 -20.68
C ARG A 523 -40.80 0.07 -20.91
N GLY A 524 -41.39 -0.44 -19.86
CA GLY A 524 -42.75 -1.00 -19.87
C GLY A 524 -43.86 0.02 -20.06
N GLY A 525 -43.52 1.34 -20.18
CA GLY A 525 -44.49 2.40 -20.43
C GLY A 525 -45.05 3.07 -19.15
N GLU A 526 -44.48 2.78 -17.99
CA GLU A 526 -44.90 3.40 -16.74
C GLU A 526 -44.40 4.86 -16.66
N GLN A 527 -45.30 5.81 -16.75
CA GLN A 527 -44.96 7.25 -16.85
C GLN A 527 -44.72 7.93 -15.49
N SER A 528 -45.07 7.28 -14.40
CA SER A 528 -44.94 7.85 -13.04
C SER A 528 -44.49 6.76 -12.08
N ILE A 529 -43.19 6.65 -11.87
CA ILE A 529 -42.61 5.68 -10.95
C ILE A 529 -42.40 6.36 -9.61
N ALA A 530 -43.16 5.98 -8.61
CA ALA A 530 -43.03 6.43 -7.23
C ALA A 530 -43.41 5.29 -6.30
N ASP A 531 -42.44 4.80 -5.55
CA ASP A 531 -42.58 3.67 -4.64
C ASP A 531 -42.33 4.11 -3.20
N GLY A 532 -43.22 3.65 -2.30
CA GLY A 532 -43.07 3.87 -0.86
C GLY A 532 -42.28 2.72 -0.22
N PHE A 533 -41.20 3.05 0.49
CA PHE A 533 -40.41 2.12 1.28
C PHE A 533 -40.63 2.42 2.77
N ALA A 534 -41.15 1.44 3.50
CA ALA A 534 -41.48 1.61 4.92
C ALA A 534 -40.23 1.65 5.82
N GLU A 535 -39.19 0.94 5.41
CA GLU A 535 -37.98 0.74 6.21
C GLU A 535 -36.73 0.86 5.33
N VAL A 536 -36.07 2.02 5.41
CA VAL A 536 -34.78 2.26 4.80
C VAL A 536 -33.88 3.03 5.77
N THR A 537 -32.58 3.05 5.50
CA THR A 537 -31.66 3.94 6.21
C THR A 537 -30.98 4.88 5.23
N VAL A 538 -31.11 6.16 5.50
CA VAL A 538 -30.52 7.24 4.72
C VAL A 538 -29.34 7.82 5.47
N ALA A 539 -28.25 8.06 4.76
CA ALA A 539 -27.09 8.79 5.26
C ALA A 539 -26.76 10.01 4.40
N PHE A 540 -26.41 11.07 5.07
CA PHE A 540 -25.73 12.22 4.49
C PHE A 540 -24.35 12.30 5.10
N ALA A 541 -23.37 12.52 4.26
CA ALA A 541 -21.99 12.67 4.65
C ALA A 541 -21.41 13.89 3.96
N ASP A 542 -20.95 14.85 4.71
CA ASP A 542 -20.50 16.17 4.26
C ASP A 542 -19.07 16.45 4.73
N LEU A 543 -18.31 17.16 3.92
CA LEU A 543 -16.93 17.48 4.22
C LEU A 543 -16.82 18.77 5.01
N VAL A 544 -16.35 18.68 6.24
CA VAL A 544 -16.17 19.84 7.11
C VAL A 544 -15.00 20.70 6.63
N GLY A 545 -15.26 21.99 6.44
CA GLY A 545 -14.24 22.95 6.02
C GLY A 545 -13.92 22.91 4.51
N PHE A 546 -14.69 22.15 3.72
CA PHE A 546 -14.45 22.02 2.29
C PHE A 546 -14.61 23.36 1.54
N THR A 547 -15.51 24.21 1.94
CA THR A 547 -15.72 25.53 1.33
C THR A 547 -14.47 26.41 1.46
N GLU A 548 -13.77 26.36 2.60
CA GLU A 548 -12.51 27.07 2.81
C GLU A 548 -11.39 26.40 1.99
N LEU A 549 -11.27 25.09 2.10
CA LEU A 549 -10.29 24.32 1.34
C LEU A 549 -10.43 24.52 -0.17
N SER A 550 -11.65 24.50 -0.68
CA SER A 550 -11.93 24.67 -2.11
C SER A 550 -11.69 26.11 -2.62
N SER A 551 -11.73 27.10 -1.75
CA SER A 551 -11.41 28.49 -2.11
C SER A 551 -9.91 28.73 -2.32
N GLU A 552 -9.07 27.88 -1.74
CA GLU A 552 -7.60 27.97 -1.84
C GLU A 552 -7.01 27.08 -2.96
N MET A 553 -7.87 26.27 -3.61
CA MET A 553 -7.41 25.29 -4.61
C MET A 553 -7.91 25.64 -6.02
N PRO A 554 -7.12 25.31 -7.08
CA PRO A 554 -7.60 25.40 -8.45
C PRO A 554 -8.83 24.51 -8.70
N PRO A 555 -9.82 24.94 -9.51
CA PRO A 555 -11.06 24.18 -9.74
C PRO A 555 -10.85 22.73 -10.19
N GLN A 556 -9.83 22.45 -11.00
CA GLN A 556 -9.51 21.10 -11.46
C GLN A 556 -9.03 20.19 -10.31
N GLN A 557 -8.29 20.74 -9.38
CA GLN A 557 -7.83 19.99 -8.20
C GLN A 557 -8.97 19.73 -7.23
N VAL A 558 -9.89 20.68 -7.06
CA VAL A 558 -11.10 20.51 -6.25
C VAL A 558 -11.93 19.35 -6.80
N VAL A 559 -12.18 19.35 -8.12
CA VAL A 559 -12.95 18.30 -8.78
C VAL A 559 -12.23 16.95 -8.69
N ALA A 560 -10.92 16.92 -8.90
CA ALA A 560 -10.13 15.70 -8.80
C ALA A 560 -10.14 15.13 -7.37
N LEU A 561 -10.00 15.97 -6.36
CA LEU A 561 -10.05 15.59 -4.95
C LEU A 561 -11.42 14.99 -4.59
N LEU A 562 -12.50 15.67 -4.95
CA LEU A 562 -13.86 15.16 -4.71
C LEU A 562 -14.14 13.87 -5.49
N ASN A 563 -13.76 13.83 -6.76
CA ASN A 563 -13.98 12.65 -7.59
C ASN A 563 -13.21 11.44 -7.05
N GLY A 564 -11.96 11.64 -6.63
CA GLY A 564 -11.16 10.59 -5.99
C GLY A 564 -11.80 10.06 -4.72
N LEU A 565 -12.30 10.95 -3.85
CA LEU A 565 -12.97 10.58 -2.63
C LEU A 565 -14.29 9.86 -2.90
N PHE A 566 -15.14 10.45 -3.75
CA PHE A 566 -16.47 9.91 -4.05
C PHE A 566 -16.39 8.58 -4.83
N THR A 567 -15.39 8.41 -5.68
CA THR A 567 -15.14 7.12 -6.33
C THR A 567 -14.85 6.02 -5.31
N ARG A 568 -14.07 6.30 -4.27
CA ARG A 568 -13.82 5.35 -3.17
C ARG A 568 -15.09 5.08 -2.36
N PHE A 569 -15.92 6.09 -2.17
CA PHE A 569 -17.24 5.91 -1.55
C PHE A 569 -18.16 5.06 -2.44
N ASP A 570 -18.18 5.31 -3.75
CA ASP A 570 -18.97 4.53 -4.70
C ASP A 570 -18.55 3.05 -4.70
N ILE A 571 -17.26 2.77 -4.68
CA ILE A 571 -16.72 1.40 -4.57
C ILE A 571 -17.17 0.77 -3.23
N ALA A 572 -17.00 1.50 -2.13
CA ALA A 572 -17.40 0.99 -0.81
C ALA A 572 -18.93 0.80 -0.70
N ALA A 573 -19.72 1.66 -1.32
CA ALA A 573 -21.17 1.55 -1.39
C ALA A 573 -21.58 0.30 -2.17
N GLN A 574 -20.96 0.05 -3.31
CA GLN A 574 -21.19 -1.14 -4.12
C GLN A 574 -20.83 -2.43 -3.36
N ASP A 575 -19.67 -2.45 -2.67
CA ASP A 575 -19.23 -3.60 -1.87
C ASP A 575 -20.20 -3.96 -0.75
N ILE A 576 -20.85 -2.96 -0.14
CA ILE A 576 -21.74 -3.12 1.01
C ILE A 576 -23.20 -3.28 0.57
N GLY A 577 -23.52 -2.96 -0.68
CA GLY A 577 -24.88 -2.97 -1.23
C GLY A 577 -25.68 -1.75 -0.76
N ILE A 578 -25.06 -0.59 -0.88
CA ILE A 578 -25.64 0.73 -0.61
C ILE A 578 -25.93 1.42 -1.95
N GLU A 579 -27.10 1.97 -2.10
CA GLU A 579 -27.45 2.77 -3.28
C GLU A 579 -27.02 4.21 -3.10
N LYS A 580 -26.17 4.69 -4.00
CA LYS A 580 -25.86 6.11 -4.11
C LYS A 580 -27.01 6.82 -4.80
N ILE A 581 -27.55 7.82 -4.17
CA ILE A 581 -28.62 8.62 -4.76
C ILE A 581 -28.05 9.79 -5.57
N LYS A 582 -27.26 10.63 -4.93
CA LYS A 582 -26.63 11.79 -5.57
C LYS A 582 -25.54 12.39 -4.70
N THR A 583 -24.76 13.24 -5.32
CA THR A 583 -23.89 14.18 -4.59
C THR A 583 -24.49 15.57 -4.66
N VAL A 584 -24.42 16.33 -3.57
CA VAL A 584 -24.90 17.70 -3.47
C VAL A 584 -23.74 18.57 -3.00
N GLY A 585 -23.00 19.15 -3.96
CA GLY A 585 -21.75 19.83 -3.63
C GLY A 585 -20.70 18.83 -3.13
N ASP A 586 -20.24 19.02 -1.91
CA ASP A 586 -19.30 18.17 -1.18
C ASP A 586 -20.00 17.13 -0.27
N ALA A 587 -21.32 17.09 -0.30
CA ALA A 587 -22.09 16.10 0.42
C ALA A 587 -22.40 14.86 -0.44
N TYR A 588 -22.32 13.68 0.16
CA TYR A 588 -22.65 12.39 -0.43
C TYR A 588 -23.92 11.84 0.22
N MET A 589 -24.95 11.58 -0.59
CA MET A 589 -26.20 11.01 -0.14
C MET A 589 -26.33 9.56 -0.60
N ALA A 590 -26.57 8.69 0.36
CA ALA A 590 -26.73 7.26 0.10
C ALA A 590 -27.88 6.66 0.91
N VAL A 591 -28.40 5.54 0.44
CA VAL A 591 -29.51 4.83 1.09
C VAL A 591 -29.31 3.32 1.03
N CYS A 592 -29.80 2.63 2.04
CA CYS A 592 -29.86 1.18 2.08
C CYS A 592 -31.32 0.74 2.30
N GLY A 593 -31.76 -0.31 1.59
CA GLY A 593 -33.11 -0.84 1.66
C GLY A 593 -34.00 -0.48 0.48
N LEU A 594 -33.39 0.06 -0.60
CA LEU A 594 -34.05 0.25 -1.91
C LEU A 594 -33.02 0.11 -3.05
N PRO A 595 -33.41 -0.14 -4.32
CA PRO A 595 -34.78 -0.37 -4.77
C PRO A 595 -35.34 -1.72 -4.28
N GLU A 596 -34.53 -2.54 -3.65
CA GLU A 596 -34.93 -3.80 -3.02
C GLU A 596 -34.83 -3.67 -1.50
N PRO A 597 -35.86 -4.09 -0.74
CA PRO A 597 -35.82 -4.05 0.72
C PRO A 597 -34.73 -4.98 1.29
N VAL A 598 -34.01 -4.50 2.31
CA VAL A 598 -32.95 -5.23 3.00
C VAL A 598 -33.15 -5.13 4.50
N GLU A 599 -33.26 -6.26 5.21
CA GLU A 599 -33.56 -6.27 6.65
C GLU A 599 -32.48 -5.59 7.50
N ASN A 600 -31.20 -5.77 7.17
CA ASN A 600 -30.06 -5.17 7.89
C ASN A 600 -29.61 -3.82 7.34
N HIS A 601 -30.53 -3.05 6.74
CA HIS A 601 -30.23 -1.76 6.11
C HIS A 601 -29.53 -0.75 7.05
N ALA A 602 -29.90 -0.72 8.31
CA ALA A 602 -29.31 0.19 9.30
C ALA A 602 -27.86 -0.19 9.63
N GLU A 603 -27.59 -1.48 9.81
CA GLU A 603 -26.26 -1.98 10.08
C GLU A 603 -25.30 -1.75 8.89
N ARG A 604 -25.76 -2.09 7.69
CA ARG A 604 -24.97 -1.83 6.46
C ARG A 604 -24.65 -0.36 6.32
N MET A 605 -25.61 0.53 6.56
CA MET A 605 -25.39 1.97 6.47
C MET A 605 -24.40 2.48 7.52
N VAL A 606 -24.45 1.99 8.76
CA VAL A 606 -23.48 2.36 9.79
C VAL A 606 -22.09 1.83 9.44
N ARG A 607 -21.96 0.61 8.93
CA ARG A 607 -20.69 0.06 8.45
C ARG A 607 -20.13 0.90 7.28
N MET A 608 -21.01 1.32 6.36
CA MET A 608 -20.63 2.23 5.28
C MET A 608 -20.13 3.57 5.83
N ALA A 609 -20.82 4.15 6.79
CA ALA A 609 -20.42 5.41 7.40
C ALA A 609 -19.05 5.32 8.10
N ILE A 610 -18.81 4.23 8.82
CA ILE A 610 -17.50 3.97 9.42
C ILE A 610 -16.42 3.90 8.33
N ARG A 611 -16.71 3.16 7.25
CA ARG A 611 -15.80 3.04 6.11
C ARG A 611 -15.52 4.38 5.43
N MET A 612 -16.54 5.23 5.28
CA MET A 612 -16.41 6.58 4.72
C MET A 612 -15.49 7.46 5.59
N VAL A 613 -15.59 7.38 6.91
CA VAL A 613 -14.70 8.12 7.83
C VAL A 613 -13.25 7.66 7.64
N HIS A 614 -13.00 6.35 7.52
CA HIS A 614 -11.66 5.81 7.28
C HIS A 614 -11.12 6.25 5.91
N ILE A 615 -11.92 6.08 4.84
CA ILE A 615 -11.57 6.50 3.49
C ILE A 615 -11.23 8.00 3.45
N THR A 616 -12.03 8.84 4.12
CA THR A 616 -11.77 10.28 4.15
C THR A 616 -10.48 10.63 4.88
N ARG A 617 -10.20 9.95 6.00
CA ARG A 617 -8.95 10.14 6.73
C ARG A 617 -7.73 9.73 5.90
N GLU A 618 -7.80 8.60 5.22
CA GLU A 618 -6.75 8.13 4.32
C GLU A 618 -6.56 9.10 3.15
N HIS A 619 -7.65 9.52 2.52
CA HIS A 619 -7.64 10.45 1.39
C HIS A 619 -7.08 11.83 1.79
N ALA A 620 -7.41 12.31 2.98
CA ALA A 620 -6.86 13.54 3.55
C ALA A 620 -5.35 13.47 3.78
N LEU A 621 -4.87 12.34 4.29
CA LEU A 621 -3.44 12.09 4.47
C LEU A 621 -2.68 12.01 3.15
N GLU A 622 -3.25 11.31 2.16
CA GLU A 622 -2.66 11.17 0.82
C GLU A 622 -2.50 12.54 0.13
N HIS A 623 -3.51 13.39 0.25
CA HIS A 623 -3.53 14.70 -0.39
C HIS A 623 -2.98 15.84 0.48
N ARG A 624 -2.56 15.52 1.72
CA ARG A 624 -2.04 16.49 2.71
C ARG A 624 -2.98 17.66 2.98
N VAL A 625 -4.27 17.38 3.02
CA VAL A 625 -5.31 18.34 3.31
C VAL A 625 -5.98 18.00 4.64
N SER A 626 -6.47 18.99 5.35
CA SER A 626 -7.27 18.76 6.55
C SER A 626 -8.72 18.60 6.12
N MET A 627 -9.21 17.36 6.14
CA MET A 627 -10.63 17.06 5.86
C MET A 627 -11.17 16.13 6.94
N GLN A 628 -12.34 16.42 7.37
CA GLN A 628 -13.10 15.56 8.26
C GLN A 628 -14.50 15.37 7.70
N LEU A 629 -15.03 14.20 7.89
CA LEU A 629 -16.36 13.87 7.43
C LEU A 629 -17.35 14.03 8.59
N ARG A 630 -18.45 14.66 8.32
CA ARG A 630 -19.59 14.75 9.23
C ARG A 630 -20.72 13.90 8.66
N ILE A 631 -21.22 12.94 9.42
CA ILE A 631 -22.21 12.00 8.93
C ILE A 631 -23.44 11.99 9.82
N GLY A 632 -24.58 12.12 9.18
CA GLY A 632 -25.89 11.97 9.81
C GLY A 632 -26.68 10.82 9.24
N ILE A 633 -27.20 9.93 10.09
CA ILE A 633 -27.92 8.74 9.69
C ILE A 633 -29.31 8.72 10.35
N ASN A 634 -30.32 8.40 9.57
CA ASN A 634 -31.67 8.17 10.06
C ASN A 634 -32.32 6.99 9.34
N SER A 635 -33.16 6.26 10.06
CA SER A 635 -33.98 5.17 9.52
C SER A 635 -35.47 5.49 9.62
N GLY A 636 -36.21 5.10 8.60
CA GLY A 636 -37.64 5.26 8.55
C GLY A 636 -38.17 5.20 7.11
N PRO A 637 -39.46 5.55 6.91
CA PRO A 637 -40.08 5.47 5.60
C PRO A 637 -39.63 6.60 4.66
N VAL A 638 -39.53 6.24 3.36
CA VAL A 638 -39.27 7.19 2.28
C VAL A 638 -40.13 6.89 1.07
N VAL A 639 -40.30 7.88 0.21
CA VAL A 639 -40.79 7.66 -1.16
C VAL A 639 -39.60 7.83 -2.09
N ALA A 640 -39.36 6.83 -2.96
CA ALA A 640 -38.37 6.88 -4.01
C ALA A 640 -39.08 6.94 -5.37
N GLY A 641 -38.55 7.71 -6.31
CA GLY A 641 -39.21 7.80 -7.61
C GLY A 641 -38.39 8.52 -8.65
N VAL A 642 -38.90 8.49 -9.89
CA VAL A 642 -38.26 9.15 -11.03
C VAL A 642 -38.94 10.45 -11.35
N ILE A 643 -38.21 11.54 -11.35
CA ILE A 643 -38.69 12.86 -11.76
C ILE A 643 -37.98 13.33 -13.03
N GLY A 644 -38.71 14.04 -13.88
CA GLY A 644 -38.26 14.65 -15.11
C GLY A 644 -38.81 13.95 -16.35
N LYS A 645 -39.03 14.72 -17.44
CA LYS A 645 -39.46 14.19 -18.75
C LYS A 645 -38.31 14.11 -19.76
N SER A 646 -37.28 14.95 -19.62
CA SER A 646 -36.14 15.02 -20.51
C SER A 646 -34.83 14.57 -19.86
N LYS A 647 -34.73 14.68 -18.54
CA LYS A 647 -33.64 14.14 -17.72
C LYS A 647 -34.27 13.41 -16.54
N TYR A 648 -34.24 12.12 -16.59
CA TYR A 648 -34.72 11.28 -15.49
C TYR A 648 -33.74 11.31 -14.33
N ILE A 649 -34.25 11.61 -13.14
CA ILE A 649 -33.48 11.56 -11.89
C ILE A 649 -34.25 10.68 -10.92
N TYR A 650 -33.60 9.62 -10.44
CA TYR A 650 -34.10 8.80 -9.35
C TYR A 650 -33.69 9.43 -8.03
N ASP A 651 -34.65 9.83 -7.23
CA ASP A 651 -34.44 10.58 -5.99
C ASP A 651 -35.37 10.09 -4.85
N LEU A 652 -35.10 10.60 -3.64
CA LEU A 652 -35.81 10.23 -2.41
C LEU A 652 -36.50 11.43 -1.78
N TRP A 653 -37.70 11.20 -1.27
CA TRP A 653 -38.45 12.18 -0.51
C TRP A 653 -38.99 11.56 0.77
N GLY A 654 -39.10 12.37 1.80
CA GLY A 654 -39.70 12.01 3.07
C GLY A 654 -39.01 12.67 4.25
N ASP A 655 -39.67 12.59 5.36
CA ASP A 655 -39.20 13.11 6.63
C ASP A 655 -37.90 12.44 7.10
N THR A 656 -37.78 11.18 6.78
CA THR A 656 -36.57 10.37 7.05
C THR A 656 -35.34 10.97 6.40
N VAL A 657 -35.45 11.42 5.15
CA VAL A 657 -34.38 12.06 4.39
C VAL A 657 -33.97 13.39 5.01
N ASN A 658 -34.99 14.23 5.32
CA ASN A 658 -34.76 15.52 5.94
C ASN A 658 -34.08 15.40 7.30
N LEU A 659 -34.50 14.42 8.10
CA LEU A 659 -33.91 14.22 9.43
C LEU A 659 -32.47 13.66 9.34
N ALA A 660 -32.16 12.78 8.39
CA ALA A 660 -30.80 12.33 8.14
C ALA A 660 -29.88 13.51 7.76
N SER A 661 -30.33 14.40 6.87
CA SER A 661 -29.61 15.62 6.50
C SER A 661 -29.41 16.57 7.71
N ARG A 662 -30.41 16.68 8.59
CA ARG A 662 -30.28 17.50 9.81
C ARG A 662 -29.35 16.85 10.85
N MET A 663 -29.30 15.53 10.92
CA MET A 663 -28.31 14.84 11.74
C MET A 663 -26.90 15.09 11.23
N GLU A 664 -26.72 15.15 9.93
CA GLU A 664 -25.44 15.54 9.34
C GLU A 664 -25.12 16.98 9.68
N SER A 665 -25.97 17.96 9.29
CA SER A 665 -25.67 19.40 9.42
C SER A 665 -25.50 19.86 10.88
N GLY A 666 -26.20 19.21 11.81
CA GLY A 666 -26.03 19.39 13.26
C GLY A 666 -24.96 18.46 13.86
N GLY A 667 -24.26 17.68 13.07
CA GLY A 667 -23.26 16.70 13.54
C GLY A 667 -21.95 17.32 14.03
N LEU A 668 -21.11 16.49 14.62
CA LEU A 668 -19.76 16.89 15.01
C LEU A 668 -18.77 16.44 13.93
N PRO A 669 -17.72 17.23 13.64
CA PRO A 669 -16.67 16.82 12.71
C PRO A 669 -16.00 15.52 13.13
N GLY A 670 -15.80 14.61 12.18
CA GLY A 670 -15.16 13.32 12.40
C GLY A 670 -16.02 12.29 13.12
N VAL A 671 -17.32 12.56 13.35
CA VAL A 671 -18.21 11.71 14.14
C VAL A 671 -19.47 11.35 13.34
N ILE A 672 -19.95 10.15 13.54
CA ILE A 672 -21.20 9.65 12.97
C ILE A 672 -22.33 9.89 13.98
N GLN A 673 -23.26 10.68 13.59
CA GLN A 673 -24.44 10.98 14.40
C GLN A 673 -25.66 10.25 13.89
N VAL A 674 -26.38 9.62 14.80
CA VAL A 674 -27.55 8.82 14.47
C VAL A 674 -28.77 9.24 15.28
N THR A 675 -29.94 9.01 14.70
CA THR A 675 -31.22 9.22 15.37
C THR A 675 -31.60 8.01 16.24
N ARG A 676 -32.61 8.20 17.07
CA ARG A 676 -33.20 7.15 17.92
C ARG A 676 -33.58 5.90 17.13
N PRO A 677 -34.26 5.94 15.97
CA PRO A 677 -34.59 4.74 15.20
C PRO A 677 -33.36 3.91 14.79
N VAL A 678 -32.23 4.54 14.50
CA VAL A 678 -30.97 3.84 14.17
C VAL A 678 -30.33 3.29 15.43
N TYR A 679 -30.29 4.08 16.51
CA TYR A 679 -29.76 3.66 17.80
C TYR A 679 -30.46 2.44 18.33
N GLU A 680 -31.80 2.43 18.38
CA GLU A 680 -32.59 1.30 18.90
C GLU A 680 -32.38 0.00 18.13
N ARG A 681 -32.10 0.09 16.83
CA ARG A 681 -31.80 -1.06 15.99
C ARG A 681 -30.39 -1.63 16.18
N LEU A 682 -29.45 -0.79 16.62
CA LEU A 682 -28.03 -1.12 16.57
C LEU A 682 -27.29 -1.00 17.89
N LYS A 683 -27.95 -0.65 18.99
CA LYS A 683 -27.36 -0.49 20.33
C LYS A 683 -26.67 -1.76 20.87
N ASP A 684 -27.09 -2.92 20.38
CA ASP A 684 -26.51 -4.22 20.77
C ASP A 684 -25.35 -4.65 19.84
N VAL A 685 -25.16 -3.92 18.73
CA VAL A 685 -24.13 -4.22 17.71
C VAL A 685 -22.99 -3.20 17.74
N PHE A 686 -23.31 -1.94 18.02
CA PHE A 686 -22.35 -0.84 18.08
C PHE A 686 -22.44 -0.08 19.40
N THR A 687 -21.35 0.51 19.79
CA THR A 687 -21.30 1.35 20.99
C THR A 687 -21.65 2.79 20.64
N PHE A 688 -22.68 3.32 21.26
CA PHE A 688 -23.13 4.69 21.07
C PHE A 688 -22.99 5.49 22.35
N GLU A 689 -22.68 6.75 22.23
CA GLU A 689 -22.69 7.74 23.31
C GLU A 689 -23.90 8.67 23.12
N PRO A 690 -24.70 8.91 24.17
CA PRO A 690 -25.82 9.81 24.04
C PRO A 690 -25.32 11.25 23.88
N ARG A 691 -25.72 11.90 22.80
CA ARG A 691 -25.48 13.33 22.61
C ARG A 691 -26.52 14.21 23.32
N GLY A 692 -27.65 13.61 23.62
CA GLY A 692 -28.79 14.31 24.19
C GLY A 692 -29.71 14.93 23.16
N LEU A 693 -30.49 15.89 23.58
CA LEU A 693 -31.45 16.61 22.72
C LEU A 693 -30.71 17.65 21.87
N ILE A 694 -30.92 17.60 20.57
CA ILE A 694 -30.45 18.61 19.62
C ILE A 694 -31.63 19.30 18.97
N GLU A 695 -31.55 20.61 18.81
CA GLU A 695 -32.58 21.36 18.12
C GLU A 695 -32.53 21.16 16.61
N VAL A 696 -33.60 20.62 16.05
CA VAL A 696 -33.71 20.34 14.62
C VAL A 696 -34.77 21.26 14.03
N LYS A 697 -34.38 22.14 13.12
CA LYS A 697 -35.27 23.10 12.47
C LYS A 697 -36.49 22.40 11.85
N GLY A 698 -37.70 22.74 12.32
CA GLY A 698 -38.96 22.17 11.86
C GLY A 698 -39.40 20.89 12.55
N LYS A 699 -38.63 20.40 13.55
CA LYS A 699 -38.91 19.17 14.31
C LYS A 699 -38.82 19.37 15.84
N GLY A 700 -38.27 20.52 16.29
CA GLY A 700 -37.94 20.71 17.70
C GLY A 700 -36.76 19.88 18.18
N SER A 701 -36.76 19.57 19.46
CA SER A 701 -35.67 18.81 20.07
C SER A 701 -35.77 17.34 19.72
N VAL A 702 -34.71 16.80 19.10
CA VAL A 702 -34.58 15.38 18.72
C VAL A 702 -33.41 14.76 19.46
N GLU A 703 -33.62 13.58 20.02
CA GLU A 703 -32.54 12.80 20.63
C GLU A 703 -31.56 12.28 19.58
N ALA A 704 -30.30 12.47 19.83
CA ALA A 704 -29.22 12.00 18.96
C ALA A 704 -28.16 11.22 19.74
N TRP A 705 -27.52 10.32 19.06
CA TRP A 705 -26.41 9.50 19.56
C TRP A 705 -25.22 9.63 18.66
N LEU A 706 -24.06 9.53 19.24
CA LEU A 706 -22.78 9.50 18.53
C LEU A 706 -22.25 8.08 18.54
N LEU A 707 -21.86 7.61 17.38
CA LEU A 707 -21.20 6.31 17.26
C LEU A 707 -19.77 6.44 17.76
N ARG A 708 -19.35 5.57 18.63
CA ARG A 708 -17.96 5.43 19.05
C ARG A 708 -17.18 4.64 18.01
N LEU A 709 -16.24 5.30 17.32
CA LEU A 709 -15.39 4.72 16.28
C LEU A 709 -14.17 4.02 16.87
#